data_16654b0a0f005a671c1327e44cf36d57
#
_entry.id   16654b0a0f005a671c1327e44cf36d57
#
_cell.length_a   1.000
_cell.length_b   1.000
_cell.length_c   1.000
_cell.angle_alpha   90.00
_cell.angle_beta   90.00
_cell.angle_gamma   90.00
#
_symmetry.space_group_name_H-M   'P 1'
#
loop_
_entity.id
_entity.type
_entity.pdbx_description
1 polymer ?
#
loop_
_entity_poly.entity_id
_entity_poly.type
_entity_poly.pdbx_seq_one_letter_code
_entity_poly.pdbx_strand_id
1 'polypeptide(L)'
;MTNLQESLVREFLRTNRSGAYSSSTLVDCNTRKYHGLLVVPVPELDDENHVLLSSLDCTVIQHGAEFNLGLHKYQGNNFSPNGHKYIREFDATTVPTTTYRVGGVILKKEVIFQHYEDRILIRYTLVDAHSATTLRFRPFLAFRSVRQFTHENATASREYSAVENGIKTCMYAGYPDLYMQFSKKNEFIFQPDWYRGVEYPKEQERGYASNEDLYVPGYFEMPIKKGESIIFSGSTSPIKPTAMKKLFDEEVNDRVPRDNFYHCLVTAAHQFHRKEKNHDRYLLAGYPWFKCRARDTFIALPGLTLAIGEIDYFEKVMMTAERDLRAFMDEKPLSGKIYEMEQPDVPLWAVWAIQQYAKEVGRDKAFEMYGKLLHKIVKYILDGKHPNLRLDDNGLLYSNGRDKAVTWMNSTANGKPVVPRSGYIVEFNALWYNTLKFCALMASEKGDTAGAEKIENLAAKVKDSFVETFVNEYGYLLDYVDGTMMDWSVRPNMIFAVALDYSPLNQQQMKSVVDICTRELLTPKGLRSLSPKSGGYNPIYVGPQTQRDYAYHQGTAWPWLGGFYMEACLKLYKRSRLSFVERQMVGYEDEMDYHAIGTISELFDGNPPFHGRGAMSFAMNVAEILRTLKLMEKYSYQK
;
A
#
# COMPACT_ATOMS: atom_id res chain seq x y z
N MET A 1 -0.21 -22.69 -21.54
CA MET A 1 0.05 -23.28 -20.20
C MET A 1 0.61 -22.17 -19.33
N THR A 2 -0.02 -21.88 -18.20
CA THR A 2 0.55 -20.95 -17.21
C THR A 2 1.80 -21.61 -16.62
N ASN A 3 2.94 -20.93 -16.72
CA ASN A 3 4.15 -21.35 -16.02
C ASN A 3 3.90 -21.24 -14.51
N LEU A 4 3.98 -22.36 -13.78
CA LEU A 4 3.70 -22.38 -12.35
C LEU A 4 4.61 -21.41 -11.58
N GLN A 5 5.91 -21.37 -11.90
CA GLN A 5 6.87 -20.51 -11.19
C GLN A 5 6.54 -19.03 -11.39
N GLU A 6 6.19 -18.60 -12.59
CA GLU A 6 5.75 -17.24 -12.87
C GLU A 6 4.42 -16.91 -12.18
N SER A 7 3.49 -17.87 -12.13
CA SER A 7 2.19 -17.67 -11.48
C SER A 7 2.29 -17.56 -9.96
N LEU A 8 3.27 -18.23 -9.34
CA LEU A 8 3.51 -18.18 -7.89
C LEU A 8 4.14 -16.85 -7.42
N VAL A 9 4.71 -16.05 -8.32
CA VAL A 9 5.25 -14.72 -7.98
C VAL A 9 4.29 -13.59 -8.30
N ARG A 10 3.20 -13.86 -9.03
CA ARG A 10 2.16 -12.88 -9.32
C ARG A 10 1.07 -12.95 -8.27
N GLU A 11 0.93 -11.88 -7.50
CA GLU A 11 -0.04 -11.78 -6.40
C GLU A 11 -1.21 -10.89 -6.79
N PHE A 12 -2.37 -11.17 -6.24
CA PHE A 12 -3.57 -10.36 -6.42
C PHE A 12 -4.18 -9.97 -5.07
N LEU A 13 -4.55 -8.69 -4.93
CA LEU A 13 -5.15 -8.10 -3.74
C LEU A 13 -6.61 -7.72 -3.99
N ARG A 14 -7.48 -8.04 -3.02
CA ARG A 14 -8.86 -7.56 -2.92
C ARG A 14 -9.07 -6.98 -1.54
N THR A 15 -9.72 -5.84 -1.41
CA THR A 15 -9.99 -5.20 -0.12
C THR A 15 -11.47 -4.85 0.04
N ASN A 16 -11.92 -4.77 1.30
CA ASN A 16 -13.26 -4.29 1.61
C ASN A 16 -13.31 -2.77 1.90
N ARG A 17 -12.20 -2.05 1.78
CA ARG A 17 -12.07 -0.62 2.15
C ARG A 17 -12.41 -0.32 3.61
N SER A 18 -12.26 -1.32 4.51
CA SER A 18 -12.44 -1.21 5.97
C SER A 18 -11.35 -1.94 6.76
N GLY A 19 -10.25 -2.30 6.09
CA GLY A 19 -9.09 -2.95 6.69
C GLY A 19 -9.00 -4.45 6.47
N ALA A 20 -10.08 -5.13 6.07
CA ALA A 20 -10.03 -6.53 5.67
C ALA A 20 -9.58 -6.68 4.21
N TYR A 21 -8.97 -7.82 3.91
CA TYR A 21 -8.50 -8.12 2.56
C TYR A 21 -8.53 -9.62 2.24
N SER A 22 -8.40 -9.92 0.96
CA SER A 22 -8.09 -11.24 0.42
C SER A 22 -6.90 -11.13 -0.50
N SER A 23 -5.92 -12.00 -0.35
CA SER A 23 -4.73 -12.04 -1.18
C SER A 23 -4.23 -13.46 -1.36
N SER A 24 -3.81 -13.79 -2.57
CA SER A 24 -3.16 -15.02 -2.95
C SER A 24 -2.40 -14.83 -4.27
N THR A 25 -1.81 -15.90 -4.81
CA THR A 25 -1.23 -15.90 -6.16
C THR A 25 -2.30 -16.12 -7.23
N LEU A 26 -1.95 -15.93 -8.51
CA LEU A 26 -2.87 -16.14 -9.64
C LEU A 26 -3.41 -17.59 -9.73
N VAL A 27 -2.71 -18.54 -9.14
CA VAL A 27 -3.10 -19.96 -9.10
C VAL A 27 -3.70 -20.39 -7.76
N ASP A 28 -4.09 -19.40 -6.94
CA ASP A 28 -4.66 -19.58 -5.59
C ASP A 28 -3.78 -20.42 -4.64
N CYS A 29 -2.46 -20.47 -4.87
CA CYS A 29 -1.49 -21.07 -3.96
C CYS A 29 -0.94 -19.99 -3.01
N ASN A 30 -1.19 -20.12 -1.73
CA ASN A 30 -0.69 -19.19 -0.73
C ASN A 30 0.83 -19.35 -0.56
N THR A 31 1.59 -18.27 -0.72
CA THR A 31 3.06 -18.26 -0.63
C THR A 31 3.59 -17.43 0.52
N ARG A 32 2.69 -16.67 1.21
CA ARG A 32 2.99 -15.80 2.35
C ARG A 32 2.07 -16.11 3.52
N LYS A 33 2.53 -15.94 4.75
CA LYS A 33 1.67 -16.00 5.95
C LYS A 33 0.53 -14.96 5.93
N TYR A 34 0.68 -13.91 5.14
CA TYR A 34 -0.31 -12.85 4.94
C TYR A 34 -1.40 -13.23 3.92
N HIS A 35 -1.21 -14.28 3.14
CA HIS A 35 -2.21 -14.74 2.18
C HIS A 35 -3.37 -15.42 2.90
N GLY A 36 -4.55 -15.18 2.38
CA GLY A 36 -5.79 -15.80 2.83
C GLY A 36 -6.97 -15.33 1.99
N LEU A 37 -8.00 -16.16 1.95
CA LEU A 37 -9.25 -15.85 1.25
C LEU A 37 -10.10 -14.85 2.04
N LEU A 38 -10.11 -14.95 3.38
CA LEU A 38 -10.76 -14.00 4.28
C LEU A 38 -9.80 -13.64 5.41
N VAL A 39 -9.26 -12.43 5.34
CA VAL A 39 -8.32 -11.86 6.33
C VAL A 39 -8.93 -10.58 6.88
N VAL A 40 -9.23 -10.58 8.18
CA VAL A 40 -10.02 -9.53 8.82
C VAL A 40 -9.34 -8.97 10.06
N PRO A 41 -9.53 -7.67 10.39
CA PRO A 41 -9.13 -7.15 11.69
C PRO A 41 -9.99 -7.76 12.79
N VAL A 42 -9.38 -8.13 13.92
CA VAL A 42 -10.07 -8.64 15.12
C VAL A 42 -9.63 -7.80 16.32
N PRO A 43 -10.17 -6.57 16.46
CA PRO A 43 -9.74 -5.61 17.48
C PRO A 43 -9.88 -6.12 18.92
N GLU A 44 -10.71 -7.13 19.13
CA GLU A 44 -10.92 -7.79 20.43
C GLU A 44 -9.69 -8.62 20.86
N LEU A 45 -8.85 -9.03 19.91
CA LEU A 45 -7.64 -9.80 20.19
C LEU A 45 -6.40 -8.92 20.20
N ASP A 46 -6.20 -8.18 19.13
CA ASP A 46 -5.05 -7.29 18.96
C ASP A 46 -5.28 -6.30 17.80
N ASP A 47 -4.26 -5.53 17.45
CA ASP A 47 -4.29 -4.55 16.35
C ASP A 47 -3.82 -5.14 15.00
N GLU A 48 -3.81 -6.46 14.86
CA GLU A 48 -3.41 -7.14 13.62
C GLU A 48 -4.62 -7.67 12.83
N ASN A 49 -4.38 -7.99 11.58
CA ASN A 49 -5.32 -8.79 10.80
C ASN A 49 -5.15 -10.28 11.10
N HIS A 50 -6.23 -11.03 10.97
CA HIS A 50 -6.29 -12.46 11.23
C HIS A 50 -6.83 -13.23 10.03
N VAL A 51 -6.17 -14.31 9.66
CA VAL A 51 -6.63 -15.23 8.61
C VAL A 51 -7.66 -16.16 9.23
N LEU A 52 -8.92 -16.01 8.86
CA LEU A 52 -9.99 -16.94 9.26
C LEU A 52 -10.11 -18.09 8.26
N LEU A 53 -10.30 -17.76 6.98
CA LEU A 53 -10.38 -18.70 5.86
C LEU A 53 -9.14 -18.54 4.99
N SER A 54 -8.28 -19.55 4.99
CA SER A 54 -7.04 -19.55 4.20
C SER A 54 -7.33 -19.75 2.72
N SER A 55 -8.14 -20.76 2.38
CA SER A 55 -8.53 -21.09 0.99
C SER A 55 -9.84 -21.89 0.95
N LEU A 56 -10.42 -22.00 -0.25
CA LEU A 56 -11.58 -22.84 -0.55
C LEU A 56 -11.27 -23.65 -1.81
N ASP A 57 -10.97 -24.93 -1.64
CA ASP A 57 -10.73 -25.83 -2.76
C ASP A 57 -12.05 -26.26 -3.40
N CYS A 58 -12.10 -26.20 -4.73
CA CYS A 58 -13.23 -26.70 -5.51
C CYS A 58 -12.82 -27.97 -6.24
N THR A 59 -13.63 -29.01 -6.16
CA THR A 59 -13.48 -30.26 -6.92
C THR A 59 -14.65 -30.42 -7.88
N VAL A 60 -14.38 -30.65 -9.15
CA VAL A 60 -15.37 -31.01 -10.16
C VAL A 60 -15.50 -32.52 -10.20
N ILE A 61 -16.73 -33.05 -10.08
CA ILE A 61 -17.03 -34.48 -10.06
C ILE A 61 -17.91 -34.81 -11.26
N GLN A 62 -17.46 -35.72 -12.12
CA GLN A 62 -18.21 -36.26 -13.25
C GLN A 62 -17.96 -37.76 -13.40
N HIS A 63 -19.03 -38.55 -13.57
CA HIS A 63 -18.93 -40.02 -13.75
C HIS A 63 -18.06 -40.70 -12.69
N GLY A 64 -18.05 -40.18 -11.46
CA GLY A 64 -17.21 -40.69 -10.36
C GLY A 64 -15.75 -40.28 -10.42
N ALA A 65 -15.31 -39.58 -11.47
CA ALA A 65 -13.98 -38.98 -11.52
C ALA A 65 -13.96 -37.60 -10.79
N GLU A 66 -12.95 -37.41 -9.97
CA GLU A 66 -12.75 -36.20 -9.18
C GLU A 66 -11.58 -35.37 -9.72
N PHE A 67 -11.81 -34.09 -9.99
CA PHE A 67 -10.81 -33.15 -10.48
C PHE A 67 -10.69 -32.00 -9.48
N ASN A 68 -9.71 -32.05 -8.60
CA ASN A 68 -9.48 -31.00 -7.62
C ASN A 68 -8.73 -29.82 -8.27
N LEU A 69 -9.33 -28.61 -8.18
CA LEU A 69 -8.81 -27.37 -8.75
C LEU A 69 -7.90 -26.60 -7.78
N GLY A 70 -7.73 -27.07 -6.55
CA GLY A 70 -6.87 -26.45 -5.54
C GLY A 70 -5.38 -26.62 -5.83
N LEU A 71 -4.56 -25.83 -5.15
CA LEU A 71 -3.10 -25.92 -5.21
C LEU A 71 -2.49 -25.48 -3.88
N HIS A 72 -1.79 -26.39 -3.21
CA HIS A 72 -1.03 -26.13 -2.00
C HIS A 72 0.41 -26.63 -2.17
N LYS A 73 1.37 -25.88 -1.60
CA LYS A 73 2.75 -26.33 -1.51
C LYS A 73 2.96 -27.03 -0.17
N TYR A 74 3.52 -28.22 -0.20
CA TYR A 74 3.93 -28.99 0.98
C TYR A 74 5.45 -29.14 1.03
N GLN A 75 5.96 -29.68 2.12
CA GLN A 75 7.39 -29.93 2.32
C GLN A 75 8.00 -30.74 1.16
N GLY A 76 9.29 -30.49 0.88
CA GLY A 76 10.01 -31.19 -0.17
C GLY A 76 9.67 -30.74 -1.60
N ASN A 77 9.24 -29.50 -1.78
CA ASN A 77 8.85 -28.96 -3.09
C ASN A 77 7.70 -29.70 -3.77
N ASN A 78 6.82 -30.28 -2.97
CA ASN A 78 5.66 -31.02 -3.41
C ASN A 78 4.44 -30.09 -3.52
N PHE A 79 3.77 -30.11 -4.68
CA PHE A 79 2.52 -29.38 -4.93
C PHE A 79 1.37 -30.37 -5.04
N SER A 80 0.35 -30.22 -4.21
CA SER A 80 -0.83 -31.08 -4.22
C SER A 80 -2.06 -30.33 -3.70
N PRO A 81 -3.25 -30.51 -4.33
CA PRO A 81 -3.43 -31.07 -5.65
C PRO A 81 -2.81 -30.20 -6.75
N ASN A 82 -2.91 -30.60 -8.01
CA ASN A 82 -2.28 -29.90 -9.13
C ASN A 82 -3.30 -29.10 -9.98
N GLY A 83 -4.21 -28.38 -9.34
CA GLY A 83 -5.32 -27.67 -9.99
C GLY A 83 -4.90 -26.62 -11.00
N HIS A 84 -3.71 -26.03 -10.85
CA HIS A 84 -3.16 -25.06 -11.80
C HIS A 84 -3.09 -25.59 -13.26
N LYS A 85 -2.97 -26.89 -13.45
CA LYS A 85 -2.95 -27.52 -14.79
C LYS A 85 -4.26 -27.36 -15.55
N TYR A 86 -5.35 -27.12 -14.85
CA TYR A 86 -6.68 -26.92 -15.44
C TYR A 86 -6.99 -25.48 -15.78
N ILE A 87 -6.19 -24.52 -15.28
CA ILE A 87 -6.37 -23.10 -15.58
C ILE A 87 -6.06 -22.83 -17.05
N ARG A 88 -6.98 -22.16 -17.73
CA ARG A 88 -6.84 -21.72 -19.12
C ARG A 88 -6.58 -20.22 -19.21
N GLU A 89 -7.25 -19.46 -18.37
CA GLU A 89 -7.24 -18.02 -18.42
C GLU A 89 -7.40 -17.43 -17.02
N PHE A 90 -6.73 -16.33 -16.77
CA PHE A 90 -6.98 -15.44 -15.65
C PHE A 90 -7.18 -14.03 -16.21
N ASP A 91 -8.31 -13.41 -15.88
CA ASP A 91 -8.64 -12.03 -16.23
C ASP A 91 -8.93 -11.23 -14.95
N ALA A 92 -8.29 -10.07 -14.82
CA ALA A 92 -8.47 -9.16 -13.68
C ALA A 92 -9.14 -7.84 -14.07
N THR A 93 -9.64 -7.71 -15.29
CA THR A 93 -10.16 -6.45 -15.84
C THR A 93 -11.27 -5.86 -14.95
N THR A 94 -12.39 -6.54 -14.78
CA THR A 94 -13.48 -6.03 -13.93
C THR A 94 -13.57 -6.81 -12.63
N VAL A 95 -13.69 -8.13 -12.73
CA VAL A 95 -13.70 -9.06 -11.60
C VAL A 95 -12.60 -10.06 -11.79
N PRO A 96 -11.75 -10.31 -10.80
CA PRO A 96 -10.76 -11.38 -10.89
C PRO A 96 -11.41 -12.71 -11.18
N THR A 97 -11.17 -13.22 -12.37
CA THR A 97 -11.84 -14.38 -12.96
C THR A 97 -10.83 -15.42 -13.39
N THR A 98 -11.01 -16.66 -12.93
CA THR A 98 -10.23 -17.81 -13.38
C THR A 98 -11.13 -18.75 -14.16
N THR A 99 -10.72 -19.11 -15.38
CA THR A 99 -11.42 -20.09 -16.21
C THR A 99 -10.67 -21.42 -16.19
N TYR A 100 -11.34 -22.49 -15.76
CA TYR A 100 -10.82 -23.86 -15.72
C TYR A 100 -11.42 -24.68 -16.85
N ARG A 101 -10.62 -25.58 -17.42
CA ARG A 101 -11.08 -26.62 -18.34
C ARG A 101 -10.57 -27.97 -17.88
N VAL A 102 -11.52 -28.87 -17.56
CA VAL A 102 -11.23 -30.19 -17.00
C VAL A 102 -12.31 -31.20 -17.39
N GLY A 103 -11.90 -32.36 -17.87
CA GLY A 103 -12.85 -33.46 -18.16
C GLY A 103 -14.02 -33.12 -19.08
N GLY A 104 -13.86 -32.16 -20.03
CA GLY A 104 -14.96 -31.69 -20.87
C GLY A 104 -15.85 -30.61 -20.22
N VAL A 105 -15.50 -30.17 -19.02
CA VAL A 105 -16.15 -29.06 -18.28
C VAL A 105 -15.38 -27.77 -18.49
N ILE A 106 -16.10 -26.65 -18.63
CA ILE A 106 -15.59 -25.30 -18.52
C ILE A 106 -16.25 -24.65 -17.30
N LEU A 107 -15.45 -24.38 -16.26
CA LEU A 107 -15.89 -23.75 -15.03
C LEU A 107 -15.23 -22.38 -14.89
N LYS A 108 -16.04 -21.34 -14.64
CA LYS A 108 -15.60 -19.98 -14.39
C LYS A 108 -15.72 -19.66 -12.90
N LYS A 109 -14.66 -19.13 -12.29
CA LYS A 109 -14.60 -18.70 -10.89
C LYS A 109 -14.37 -17.19 -10.86
N GLU A 110 -15.27 -16.44 -10.25
CA GLU A 110 -15.19 -14.97 -10.09
C GLU A 110 -15.16 -14.63 -8.61
N VAL A 111 -14.23 -13.80 -8.17
CA VAL A 111 -14.01 -13.50 -6.75
C VAL A 111 -14.09 -12.00 -6.49
N ILE A 112 -14.98 -11.59 -5.58
CA ILE A 112 -15.09 -10.21 -5.10
C ILE A 112 -15.04 -10.15 -3.59
N PHE A 113 -14.50 -9.06 -3.03
CA PHE A 113 -14.68 -8.71 -1.63
C PHE A 113 -15.76 -7.62 -1.55
N GLN A 114 -16.78 -7.81 -0.72
CA GLN A 114 -17.86 -6.85 -0.53
C GLN A 114 -17.31 -5.57 0.13
N HIS A 115 -17.66 -4.40 -0.39
CA HIS A 115 -17.23 -3.13 0.20
C HIS A 115 -17.84 -2.94 1.59
N TYR A 116 -17.00 -2.54 2.55
CA TYR A 116 -17.35 -2.19 3.93
C TYR A 116 -17.89 -3.33 4.81
N GLU A 117 -17.87 -4.57 4.29
CA GLU A 117 -18.25 -5.77 5.02
C GLU A 117 -17.11 -6.79 5.01
N ASP A 118 -16.97 -7.59 6.07
CA ASP A 118 -16.00 -8.67 6.14
C ASP A 118 -16.53 -9.92 5.43
N ARG A 119 -16.75 -9.79 4.12
CA ARG A 119 -17.38 -10.81 3.29
C ARG A 119 -16.69 -10.99 1.94
N ILE A 120 -16.21 -12.22 1.71
CA ILE A 120 -15.77 -12.66 0.39
C ILE A 120 -16.94 -13.37 -0.32
N LEU A 121 -17.15 -13.05 -1.58
CA LEU A 121 -18.13 -13.70 -2.45
C LEU A 121 -17.40 -14.34 -3.62
N ILE A 122 -17.70 -15.62 -3.89
CA ILE A 122 -17.13 -16.36 -5.01
C ILE A 122 -18.27 -16.94 -5.85
N ARG A 123 -18.36 -16.54 -7.11
CA ARG A 123 -19.32 -17.08 -8.07
C ARG A 123 -18.64 -18.14 -8.94
N TYR A 124 -19.20 -19.35 -8.93
CA TYR A 124 -18.82 -20.45 -9.80
C TYR A 124 -19.90 -20.63 -10.85
N THR A 125 -19.55 -20.51 -12.13
CA THR A 125 -20.47 -20.69 -13.26
C THR A 125 -20.03 -21.88 -14.09
N LEU A 126 -20.90 -22.85 -14.25
CA LEU A 126 -20.66 -23.99 -15.18
C LEU A 126 -21.00 -23.53 -16.60
N VAL A 127 -19.97 -23.06 -17.32
CA VAL A 127 -20.13 -22.50 -18.67
C VAL A 127 -20.48 -23.59 -19.68
N ASP A 128 -19.80 -24.73 -19.58
CA ASP A 128 -20.04 -25.89 -20.44
C ASP A 128 -19.81 -27.21 -19.70
N ALA A 129 -20.68 -28.20 -20.00
CA ALA A 129 -20.56 -29.56 -19.52
C ALA A 129 -21.42 -30.49 -20.39
N HIS A 130 -20.91 -31.69 -20.61
CA HIS A 130 -21.59 -32.71 -21.43
C HIS A 130 -22.33 -33.76 -20.59
N SER A 131 -22.19 -33.74 -19.27
CA SER A 131 -22.79 -34.71 -18.34
C SER A 131 -23.12 -34.06 -17.00
N ALA A 132 -23.86 -34.79 -16.16
CA ALA A 132 -24.17 -34.37 -14.79
C ALA A 132 -22.86 -34.05 -14.03
N THR A 133 -22.84 -32.91 -13.42
CA THR A 133 -21.68 -32.36 -12.72
C THR A 133 -22.06 -32.00 -11.28
N THR A 134 -21.20 -32.41 -10.34
CA THR A 134 -21.28 -32.00 -8.94
C THR A 134 -20.04 -31.20 -8.57
N LEU A 135 -20.22 -30.13 -7.79
CA LEU A 135 -19.12 -29.39 -7.18
C LEU A 135 -19.01 -29.75 -5.71
N ARG A 136 -17.77 -30.03 -5.28
CA ARG A 136 -17.40 -30.19 -3.87
C ARG A 136 -16.51 -29.06 -3.46
N PHE A 137 -16.81 -28.45 -2.31
CA PHE A 137 -16.05 -27.32 -1.77
C PHE A 137 -15.46 -27.68 -0.40
N ARG A 138 -14.14 -27.57 -0.28
CA ARG A 138 -13.40 -27.87 0.97
C ARG A 138 -12.75 -26.59 1.50
N PRO A 139 -13.22 -26.05 2.64
CA PRO A 139 -12.64 -24.88 3.26
C PRO A 139 -11.43 -25.24 4.12
N PHE A 140 -10.37 -24.44 4.02
CA PHE A 140 -9.17 -24.55 4.85
C PHE A 140 -9.14 -23.38 5.84
N LEU A 141 -9.23 -23.68 7.13
CA LEU A 141 -9.34 -22.71 8.21
C LEU A 141 -8.00 -22.52 8.93
N ALA A 142 -7.69 -21.28 9.31
CA ALA A 142 -6.47 -20.95 10.04
C ALA A 142 -6.75 -20.34 11.42
N PHE A 143 -7.63 -19.35 11.52
CA PHE A 143 -7.94 -18.62 12.75
C PHE A 143 -6.68 -18.19 13.51
N ARG A 144 -5.85 -17.38 12.86
CA ARG A 144 -4.57 -16.92 13.38
C ARG A 144 -4.24 -15.50 12.94
N SER A 145 -3.41 -14.83 13.74
CA SER A 145 -2.79 -13.57 13.31
C SER A 145 -1.96 -13.77 12.03
N VAL A 146 -1.91 -12.74 11.16
CA VAL A 146 -1.01 -12.73 9.99
C VAL A 146 0.48 -12.78 10.37
N ARG A 147 0.82 -12.62 11.65
CA ARG A 147 2.19 -12.68 12.17
C ARG A 147 2.66 -14.07 12.54
N GLN A 148 1.73 -15.02 12.71
CA GLN A 148 1.98 -16.37 13.24
C GLN A 148 1.47 -17.43 12.28
N PHE A 149 1.82 -18.68 12.53
CA PHE A 149 1.26 -19.86 11.89
C PHE A 149 0.50 -20.71 12.90
N THR A 150 -0.52 -21.42 12.42
CA THR A 150 -1.26 -22.41 13.21
C THR A 150 -0.69 -23.81 12.95
N HIS A 151 -0.61 -24.60 14.01
CA HIS A 151 -0.29 -26.02 13.92
C HIS A 151 -1.41 -26.83 14.59
N GLU A 152 -1.54 -28.12 14.21
CA GLU A 152 -2.50 -29.02 14.83
C GLU A 152 -2.38 -28.96 16.34
N ASN A 153 -3.53 -28.77 17.01
CA ASN A 153 -3.58 -28.67 18.47
C ASN A 153 -4.93 -29.14 19.02
N ALA A 154 -4.93 -29.48 20.32
CA ALA A 154 -6.12 -29.97 21.00
C ALA A 154 -7.11 -28.89 21.43
N THR A 155 -6.73 -27.62 21.38
CA THR A 155 -7.59 -26.49 21.81
C THR A 155 -8.49 -25.96 20.70
N ALA A 156 -8.21 -26.34 19.44
CA ALA A 156 -9.05 -25.97 18.31
C ALA A 156 -10.43 -26.64 18.42
N SER A 157 -11.47 -25.83 18.48
CA SER A 157 -12.84 -26.35 18.45
C SER A 157 -13.15 -26.97 17.10
N ARG A 158 -13.78 -28.14 17.12
CA ARG A 158 -14.29 -28.85 15.93
C ARG A 158 -15.80 -28.67 15.76
N GLU A 159 -16.42 -27.86 16.62
CA GLU A 159 -17.86 -27.64 16.60
C GLU A 159 -18.28 -26.75 15.43
N TYR A 160 -19.45 -27.02 14.90
CA TYR A 160 -20.12 -26.18 13.94
C TYR A 160 -21.63 -26.14 14.22
N SER A 161 -22.28 -25.11 13.72
CA SER A 161 -23.74 -25.01 13.74
C SER A 161 -24.26 -24.85 12.31
N ALA A 162 -25.36 -25.51 12.00
CA ALA A 162 -26.02 -25.34 10.72
C ALA A 162 -26.63 -23.94 10.61
N VAL A 163 -26.49 -23.33 9.44
CA VAL A 163 -27.18 -22.11 9.04
C VAL A 163 -27.85 -22.34 7.68
N GLU A 164 -28.64 -21.37 7.21
CA GLU A 164 -29.31 -21.51 5.91
C GLU A 164 -28.28 -21.70 4.79
N ASN A 165 -28.35 -22.83 4.09
CA ASN A 165 -27.44 -23.27 3.03
C ASN A 165 -25.96 -23.24 3.41
N GLY A 166 -25.62 -23.63 4.63
CA GLY A 166 -24.23 -23.65 5.07
C GLY A 166 -24.03 -23.96 6.54
N ILE A 167 -22.87 -23.60 7.05
CA ILE A 167 -22.49 -23.72 8.47
C ILE A 167 -21.84 -22.45 9.00
N LYS A 168 -21.79 -22.33 10.32
CA LYS A 168 -20.89 -21.42 11.02
C LYS A 168 -20.00 -22.19 11.98
N THR A 169 -18.78 -21.73 12.17
CA THR A 169 -17.78 -22.31 13.06
C THR A 169 -16.84 -21.24 13.62
N CYS A 170 -16.24 -21.52 14.77
CA CYS A 170 -15.20 -20.71 15.38
C CYS A 170 -14.19 -21.64 16.05
N MET A 171 -12.91 -21.56 15.66
CA MET A 171 -11.88 -22.47 16.16
C MET A 171 -11.39 -22.12 17.56
N TYR A 172 -11.35 -20.82 17.92
CA TYR A 172 -10.80 -20.36 19.19
C TYR A 172 -11.63 -19.24 19.81
N ALA A 173 -11.70 -19.19 21.12
CA ALA A 173 -12.37 -18.12 21.84
C ALA A 173 -11.78 -16.74 21.53
N GLY A 174 -12.62 -15.73 21.45
CA GLY A 174 -12.24 -14.35 21.11
C GLY A 174 -12.27 -14.03 19.62
N TYR A 175 -12.33 -15.03 18.75
CA TYR A 175 -12.56 -14.83 17.33
C TYR A 175 -14.05 -14.66 16.99
N PRO A 176 -14.38 -13.96 15.90
CA PRO A 176 -15.75 -13.96 15.38
C PRO A 176 -16.10 -15.34 14.79
N ASP A 177 -17.41 -15.64 14.73
CA ASP A 177 -17.90 -16.79 13.96
C ASP A 177 -17.56 -16.60 12.46
N LEU A 178 -17.11 -17.68 11.81
CA LEU A 178 -16.98 -17.74 10.35
C LEU A 178 -18.22 -18.42 9.78
N TYR A 179 -19.00 -17.68 9.00
CA TYR A 179 -20.14 -18.17 8.24
C TYR A 179 -19.69 -18.57 6.84
N MET A 180 -20.00 -19.80 6.47
CA MET A 180 -19.75 -20.35 5.13
C MET A 180 -21.09 -20.80 4.55
N GLN A 181 -21.63 -20.01 3.60
CA GLN A 181 -22.97 -20.20 3.05
C GLN A 181 -22.94 -20.21 1.52
N PHE A 182 -23.92 -20.85 0.91
CA PHE A 182 -24.07 -20.89 -0.56
C PHE A 182 -25.43 -20.35 -0.98
N SER A 183 -25.50 -19.82 -2.19
CA SER A 183 -26.76 -19.37 -2.82
C SER A 183 -27.71 -20.53 -3.11
N LYS A 184 -27.21 -21.75 -3.10
CA LYS A 184 -27.94 -22.98 -3.42
C LYS A 184 -27.90 -23.94 -2.22
N LYS A 185 -29.01 -24.68 -2.04
CA LYS A 185 -29.06 -25.76 -1.06
C LYS A 185 -27.95 -26.77 -1.32
N ASN A 186 -27.26 -27.20 -0.29
CA ASN A 186 -26.14 -28.10 -0.33
C ASN A 186 -26.19 -29.13 0.79
N GLU A 187 -25.36 -30.14 0.70
CA GLU A 187 -25.09 -31.08 1.78
C GLU A 187 -23.72 -30.75 2.37
N PHE A 188 -23.65 -30.62 3.70
CA PHE A 188 -22.38 -30.54 4.42
C PHE A 188 -22.04 -31.88 5.03
N ILE A 189 -20.90 -32.42 4.63
CA ILE A 189 -20.35 -33.67 5.14
C ILE A 189 -19.27 -33.34 6.15
N PHE A 190 -19.56 -33.62 7.44
CA PHE A 190 -18.61 -33.43 8.52
C PHE A 190 -17.52 -34.49 8.44
N GLN A 191 -16.31 -34.09 8.10
CA GLN A 191 -15.13 -34.94 7.99
C GLN A 191 -13.91 -34.13 8.42
N PRO A 192 -13.76 -33.88 9.74
CA PRO A 192 -12.70 -33.03 10.25
C PRO A 192 -11.33 -33.68 10.12
N ASP A 193 -10.37 -32.90 9.60
CA ASP A 193 -8.96 -33.31 9.47
C ASP A 193 -8.04 -32.09 9.51
N TRP A 194 -6.76 -32.34 9.80
CA TRP A 194 -5.69 -31.37 9.68
C TRP A 194 -4.82 -31.68 8.45
N TYR A 195 -4.66 -30.67 7.60
CA TYR A 195 -3.73 -30.71 6.47
C TYR A 195 -2.39 -30.15 6.93
N ARG A 196 -1.42 -31.04 7.13
CA ARG A 196 -0.15 -30.76 7.83
C ARG A 196 0.95 -30.39 6.87
N GLY A 197 1.86 -29.49 7.30
CA GLY A 197 3.08 -29.16 6.59
C GLY A 197 2.86 -28.34 5.31
N VAL A 198 1.85 -27.48 5.27
CA VAL A 198 1.68 -26.50 4.19
C VAL A 198 2.83 -25.49 4.27
N GLU A 199 3.54 -25.26 3.16
CA GLU A 199 4.70 -24.38 3.09
C GLU A 199 4.40 -23.04 2.41
N TYR A 200 5.05 -21.99 2.94
CA TYR A 200 4.99 -20.63 2.44
C TYR A 200 6.38 -20.19 1.96
N PRO A 201 6.72 -20.37 0.67
CA PRO A 201 8.08 -20.16 0.17
C PRO A 201 8.58 -18.72 0.32
N LYS A 202 7.70 -17.74 0.27
CA LYS A 202 8.10 -16.33 0.48
C LYS A 202 8.52 -16.04 1.91
N GLU A 203 7.98 -16.75 2.90
CA GLU A 203 8.45 -16.63 4.29
C GLU A 203 9.80 -17.33 4.47
N GLN A 204 10.02 -18.47 3.82
CA GLN A 204 11.30 -19.17 3.81
C GLN A 204 12.42 -18.32 3.18
N GLU A 205 12.16 -17.70 2.02
CA GLU A 205 13.09 -16.77 1.36
C GLU A 205 13.49 -15.59 2.27
N ARG A 206 12.59 -15.19 3.17
CA ARG A 206 12.78 -14.10 4.13
C ARG A 206 13.41 -14.52 5.45
N GLY A 207 13.71 -15.81 5.62
CA GLY A 207 14.32 -16.37 6.83
C GLY A 207 13.38 -16.52 8.02
N TYR A 208 12.07 -16.63 7.78
CA TYR A 208 11.07 -16.84 8.81
C TYR A 208 10.56 -18.29 8.86
N ALA A 209 9.84 -18.64 9.94
CA ALA A 209 9.04 -19.85 9.96
C ALA A 209 8.09 -19.85 8.74
N SER A 210 7.97 -21.00 8.08
CA SER A 210 7.30 -21.11 6.78
C SER A 210 6.30 -22.25 6.67
N ASN A 211 6.00 -22.95 7.75
CA ASN A 211 5.11 -24.12 7.76
C ASN A 211 3.87 -23.87 8.60
N GLU A 212 2.75 -24.41 8.16
CA GLU A 212 1.46 -24.32 8.82
C GLU A 212 0.66 -25.61 8.66
N ASP A 213 -0.18 -25.90 9.65
CA ASP A 213 -1.22 -26.93 9.54
C ASP A 213 -2.57 -26.22 9.44
N LEU A 214 -3.39 -26.59 8.47
CA LEU A 214 -4.71 -26.01 8.24
C LEU A 214 -5.82 -26.99 8.63
N TYR A 215 -6.81 -26.51 9.36
CA TYR A 215 -7.95 -27.29 9.76
C TYR A 215 -9.04 -27.29 8.69
N VAL A 216 -9.57 -28.46 8.37
CA VAL A 216 -10.69 -28.65 7.44
C VAL A 216 -11.84 -29.33 8.21
N PRO A 217 -13.01 -28.68 8.40
CA PRO A 217 -14.13 -29.28 9.13
C PRO A 217 -14.87 -30.36 8.33
N GLY A 218 -14.68 -30.39 7.03
CA GLY A 218 -15.38 -31.26 6.07
C GLY A 218 -15.54 -30.56 4.73
N TYR A 219 -16.59 -30.89 4.02
CA TYR A 219 -16.83 -30.32 2.69
C TYR A 219 -18.32 -30.19 2.38
N PHE A 220 -18.62 -29.31 1.42
CA PHE A 220 -19.97 -29.10 0.89
C PHE A 220 -20.07 -29.74 -0.48
N GLU A 221 -21.20 -30.40 -0.79
CA GLU A 221 -21.49 -30.91 -2.12
C GLU A 221 -22.83 -30.43 -2.64
N MET A 222 -22.88 -30.15 -3.93
CA MET A 222 -24.09 -29.79 -4.62
C MET A 222 -23.99 -29.99 -6.13
N PRO A 223 -25.05 -30.45 -6.80
CA PRO A 223 -25.09 -30.56 -8.26
C PRO A 223 -25.17 -29.16 -8.90
N ILE A 224 -24.58 -29.05 -10.08
CA ILE A 224 -24.64 -27.82 -10.89
C ILE A 224 -24.98 -28.18 -12.36
N LYS A 225 -25.82 -27.37 -13.00
CA LYS A 225 -26.21 -27.54 -14.40
C LYS A 225 -25.47 -26.57 -15.31
N LYS A 226 -25.29 -26.93 -16.58
CA LYS A 226 -24.76 -26.03 -17.60
C LYS A 226 -25.55 -24.70 -17.61
N GLY A 227 -24.84 -23.58 -17.58
CA GLY A 227 -25.38 -22.22 -17.49
C GLY A 227 -25.77 -21.77 -16.08
N GLU A 228 -25.72 -22.65 -15.08
CA GLU A 228 -26.01 -22.31 -13.68
C GLU A 228 -24.81 -21.67 -12.99
N SER A 229 -25.10 -20.75 -12.07
CA SER A 229 -24.09 -20.17 -11.17
C SER A 229 -24.42 -20.47 -9.71
N ILE A 230 -23.41 -20.78 -8.92
CA ILE A 230 -23.47 -20.95 -7.46
C ILE A 230 -22.56 -19.89 -6.83
N ILE A 231 -23.05 -19.19 -5.81
CA ILE A 231 -22.26 -18.20 -5.08
C ILE A 231 -21.97 -18.70 -3.69
N PHE A 232 -20.69 -18.71 -3.32
CA PHE A 232 -20.19 -18.92 -1.95
C PHE A 232 -20.02 -17.58 -1.24
N SER A 233 -20.40 -17.52 0.03
CA SER A 233 -20.13 -16.42 0.96
C SER A 233 -19.32 -16.93 2.14
N GLY A 234 -18.09 -16.43 2.33
CA GLY A 234 -17.30 -16.56 3.55
C GLY A 234 -17.30 -15.22 4.29
N SER A 235 -17.78 -15.17 5.54
CA SER A 235 -18.00 -13.90 6.23
C SER A 235 -18.02 -14.05 7.74
N THR A 236 -17.84 -12.94 8.47
CA THR A 236 -18.07 -12.84 9.92
C THR A 236 -19.54 -12.58 10.29
N SER A 237 -20.42 -12.47 9.29
CA SER A 237 -21.86 -12.28 9.48
C SER A 237 -22.68 -13.15 8.53
N PRO A 238 -23.91 -13.58 8.90
CA PRO A 238 -24.76 -14.37 8.02
C PRO A 238 -25.30 -13.56 6.85
N ILE A 239 -25.74 -14.25 5.81
CA ILE A 239 -26.45 -13.67 4.65
C ILE A 239 -27.62 -14.55 4.25
N LYS A 240 -28.69 -13.94 3.74
CA LYS A 240 -29.78 -14.69 3.11
C LYS A 240 -29.31 -15.20 1.74
N PRO A 241 -29.37 -16.53 1.46
CA PRO A 241 -28.90 -17.08 0.19
C PRO A 241 -29.51 -16.43 -1.05
N THR A 242 -30.78 -16.03 -0.96
CA THR A 242 -31.51 -15.36 -2.05
C THR A 242 -30.98 -13.96 -2.38
N ALA A 243 -30.27 -13.30 -1.44
CA ALA A 243 -29.69 -11.97 -1.65
C ALA A 243 -28.32 -12.00 -2.33
N MET A 244 -27.62 -13.15 -2.33
CA MET A 244 -26.23 -13.24 -2.79
C MET A 244 -26.04 -12.83 -4.24
N LYS A 245 -26.95 -13.23 -5.15
CA LYS A 245 -26.84 -12.89 -6.57
C LYS A 245 -26.95 -11.38 -6.78
N LYS A 246 -27.97 -10.76 -6.20
CA LYS A 246 -28.17 -9.32 -6.30
C LYS A 246 -26.97 -8.55 -5.76
N LEU A 247 -26.49 -8.93 -4.58
CA LEU A 247 -25.34 -8.31 -3.95
C LEU A 247 -24.08 -8.46 -4.80
N PHE A 248 -23.82 -9.64 -5.37
CA PHE A 248 -22.68 -9.86 -6.25
C PHE A 248 -22.74 -8.96 -7.48
N ASP A 249 -23.89 -8.88 -8.14
CA ASP A 249 -24.07 -8.09 -9.34
C ASP A 249 -23.95 -6.57 -9.05
N GLU A 250 -24.48 -6.09 -7.92
CA GLU A 250 -24.31 -4.70 -7.46
C GLU A 250 -22.83 -4.36 -7.23
N GLU A 251 -22.11 -5.20 -6.51
CA GLU A 251 -20.66 -5.02 -6.25
C GLU A 251 -19.81 -5.01 -7.54
N VAL A 252 -20.21 -5.79 -8.56
CA VAL A 252 -19.55 -5.78 -9.87
C VAL A 252 -19.79 -4.46 -10.59
N ASN A 253 -21.02 -3.97 -10.57
CA ASN A 253 -21.40 -2.74 -11.29
C ASN A 253 -20.75 -1.48 -10.70
N ASP A 254 -20.42 -1.49 -9.40
CA ASP A 254 -19.77 -0.36 -8.73
C ASP A 254 -18.24 -0.31 -8.94
N ARG A 255 -17.67 -1.27 -9.67
CA ARG A 255 -16.23 -1.36 -9.86
C ARG A 255 -15.76 -0.61 -11.09
N VAL A 256 -14.63 0.08 -10.95
CA VAL A 256 -13.89 0.63 -12.10
C VAL A 256 -13.15 -0.52 -12.78
N PRO A 257 -13.39 -0.77 -14.08
CA PRO A 257 -12.63 -1.78 -14.83
C PRO A 257 -11.14 -1.41 -14.91
N ARG A 258 -10.25 -2.40 -14.77
CA ARG A 258 -8.80 -2.25 -14.96
C ARG A 258 -8.42 -2.42 -16.43
N ASP A 259 -9.03 -1.66 -17.31
CA ASP A 259 -8.87 -1.75 -18.76
C ASP A 259 -7.73 -0.91 -19.33
N ASN A 260 -7.11 -0.09 -18.47
CA ASN A 260 -5.94 0.72 -18.80
C ASN A 260 -5.12 1.04 -17.54
N PHE A 261 -3.93 1.57 -17.74
CA PHE A 261 -2.99 1.89 -16.65
C PHE A 261 -3.58 2.84 -15.60
N TYR A 262 -4.25 3.91 -16.03
CA TYR A 262 -4.87 4.86 -15.12
C TYR A 262 -5.96 4.21 -14.26
N HIS A 263 -6.85 3.43 -14.86
CA HIS A 263 -7.90 2.73 -14.13
C HIS A 263 -7.37 1.66 -13.16
N CYS A 264 -6.26 0.99 -13.50
CA CYS A 264 -5.54 0.12 -12.54
C CYS A 264 -5.11 0.91 -11.31
N LEU A 265 -4.48 2.07 -11.51
CA LEU A 265 -4.03 2.94 -10.41
C LEU A 265 -5.20 3.51 -9.59
N VAL A 266 -6.31 3.92 -10.22
CA VAL A 266 -7.52 4.36 -9.51
C VAL A 266 -8.07 3.26 -8.62
N THR A 267 -8.16 2.04 -9.15
CA THR A 267 -8.61 0.88 -8.35
C THR A 267 -7.64 0.59 -7.20
N ALA A 268 -6.32 0.67 -7.45
CA ALA A 268 -5.31 0.51 -6.40
C ALA A 268 -5.41 1.62 -5.34
N ALA A 269 -5.67 2.87 -5.74
CA ALA A 269 -5.88 3.99 -4.80
C ALA A 269 -7.03 3.71 -3.83
N HIS A 270 -8.16 3.22 -4.35
CA HIS A 270 -9.32 2.87 -3.53
C HIS A 270 -9.04 1.73 -2.54
N GLN A 271 -8.08 0.84 -2.83
CA GLN A 271 -7.72 -0.25 -1.92
C GLN A 271 -7.07 0.24 -0.62
N PHE A 272 -6.40 1.40 -0.63
CA PHE A 272 -5.80 1.99 0.57
C PHE A 272 -6.80 2.71 1.46
N HIS A 273 -8.01 2.97 0.97
CA HIS A 273 -9.06 3.59 1.75
C HIS A 273 -9.48 2.68 2.90
N ARG A 274 -9.60 3.24 4.10
CA ARG A 274 -10.11 2.56 5.28
C ARG A 274 -11.23 3.39 5.92
N LYS A 275 -12.44 2.84 5.92
CA LYS A 275 -13.61 3.40 6.59
C LYS A 275 -13.84 2.67 7.90
N GLU A 276 -13.93 3.42 8.99
CA GLU A 276 -14.33 2.91 10.30
C GLU A 276 -15.86 2.99 10.50
N LYS A 277 -16.37 2.26 11.50
CA LYS A 277 -17.81 2.22 11.84
C LYS A 277 -18.38 3.59 12.22
N ASN A 278 -17.58 4.47 12.82
CA ASN A 278 -17.93 5.84 13.16
C ASN A 278 -17.87 6.82 11.99
N HIS A 279 -17.70 6.31 10.76
CA HIS A 279 -17.54 7.06 9.52
C HIS A 279 -16.22 7.82 9.37
N ASP A 280 -15.27 7.70 10.28
CA ASP A 280 -13.90 8.20 10.08
C ASP A 280 -13.25 7.54 8.86
N ARG A 281 -12.35 8.29 8.21
CA ARG A 281 -11.59 7.83 7.03
C ARG A 281 -10.11 7.91 7.29
N TYR A 282 -9.42 6.86 6.88
CA TYR A 282 -7.97 6.74 6.99
C TYR A 282 -7.38 6.22 5.68
N LEU A 283 -6.07 6.33 5.52
CA LEU A 283 -5.30 5.70 4.45
C LEU A 283 -4.32 4.69 5.03
N LEU A 284 -4.40 3.45 4.56
CA LEU A 284 -3.37 2.45 4.84
C LEU A 284 -2.11 2.75 4.02
N ALA A 285 -0.94 2.65 4.64
CA ALA A 285 0.33 2.91 3.96
C ALA A 285 0.68 1.84 2.92
N GLY A 286 0.17 0.62 3.07
CA GLY A 286 0.40 -0.46 2.12
C GLY A 286 -0.08 -1.83 2.61
N TYR A 287 -0.20 -2.75 1.68
CA TYR A 287 -0.61 -4.13 1.93
C TYR A 287 0.55 -5.10 1.71
N PRO A 288 0.63 -6.18 2.53
CA PRO A 288 -0.37 -6.62 3.52
C PRO A 288 -0.09 -6.22 4.97
N TRP A 289 1.02 -5.54 5.29
CA TRP A 289 1.47 -5.39 6.68
C TRP A 289 1.56 -3.95 7.21
N PHE A 290 1.40 -2.95 6.37
CA PHE A 290 1.45 -1.56 6.83
C PHE A 290 0.11 -1.13 7.45
N LYS A 291 0.23 -0.26 8.44
CA LYS A 291 -0.88 0.42 9.12
C LYS A 291 -1.11 1.82 8.51
N CYS A 292 -1.98 2.60 9.12
CA CYS A 292 -2.07 4.03 8.81
C CYS A 292 -0.91 4.75 9.51
N ARG A 293 -0.04 5.39 8.74
CA ARG A 293 1.13 6.14 9.23
C ARG A 293 1.00 7.60 8.84
N ALA A 294 1.38 8.52 9.74
CA ALA A 294 1.17 9.94 9.54
C ALA A 294 1.88 10.51 8.31
N ARG A 295 3.19 10.25 8.17
CA ARG A 295 3.97 10.68 7.00
C ARG A 295 3.37 10.15 5.70
N ASP A 296 3.13 8.84 5.64
CA ASP A 296 2.57 8.17 4.47
C ASP A 296 1.20 8.73 4.10
N THR A 297 0.36 9.00 5.11
CA THR A 297 -0.96 9.61 4.91
C THR A 297 -0.84 10.97 4.22
N PHE A 298 -0.05 11.91 4.75
CA PHE A 298 0.04 13.25 4.18
C PHE A 298 0.72 13.27 2.82
N ILE A 299 1.72 12.41 2.56
CA ILE A 299 2.36 12.31 1.24
C ILE A 299 1.43 11.66 0.22
N ALA A 300 0.74 10.58 0.58
CA ALA A 300 -0.10 9.85 -0.36
C ALA A 300 -1.46 10.51 -0.61
N LEU A 301 -1.99 11.26 0.34
CA LEU A 301 -3.34 11.80 0.30
C LEU A 301 -3.65 12.61 -0.98
N PRO A 302 -2.80 13.56 -1.45
CA PRO A 302 -3.10 14.28 -2.68
C PRO A 302 -3.21 13.38 -3.92
N GLY A 303 -2.31 12.41 -4.06
CA GLY A 303 -2.31 11.48 -5.20
C GLY A 303 -3.46 10.49 -5.18
N LEU A 304 -3.80 9.95 -3.99
CA LEU A 304 -4.88 8.96 -3.85
C LEU A 304 -6.30 9.56 -3.87
N THR A 305 -6.41 10.88 -3.86
CA THR A 305 -7.73 11.56 -3.82
C THR A 305 -7.82 12.69 -4.83
N LEU A 306 -7.05 13.76 -4.68
CA LEU A 306 -7.13 14.94 -5.55
C LEU A 306 -6.78 14.62 -7.01
N ALA A 307 -5.80 13.74 -7.23
CA ALA A 307 -5.40 13.35 -8.58
C ALA A 307 -6.47 12.57 -9.34
N ILE A 308 -7.39 11.93 -8.62
CA ILE A 308 -8.53 11.18 -9.20
C ILE A 308 -9.87 11.90 -9.02
N GLY A 309 -9.86 13.17 -8.57
CA GLY A 309 -11.06 14.00 -8.46
C GLY A 309 -11.91 13.79 -7.19
N GLU A 310 -11.39 13.06 -6.19
CA GLU A 310 -12.12 12.73 -4.96
C GLU A 310 -11.85 13.75 -3.83
N ILE A 311 -12.23 15.00 -4.03
CA ILE A 311 -12.02 16.09 -3.07
C ILE A 311 -12.69 15.79 -1.72
N ASP A 312 -13.93 15.29 -1.73
CA ASP A 312 -14.66 14.94 -0.51
C ASP A 312 -13.92 13.88 0.34
N TYR A 313 -13.28 12.91 -0.32
CA TYR A 313 -12.50 11.90 0.40
C TYR A 313 -11.22 12.48 1.01
N PHE A 314 -10.56 13.42 0.32
CA PHE A 314 -9.46 14.19 0.88
C PHE A 314 -9.87 14.88 2.19
N GLU A 315 -10.97 15.62 2.16
CA GLU A 315 -11.47 16.39 3.30
C GLU A 315 -11.79 15.46 4.50
N LYS A 316 -12.38 14.30 4.25
CA LYS A 316 -12.70 13.30 5.29
C LYS A 316 -11.45 12.67 5.92
N VAL A 317 -10.42 12.36 5.14
CA VAL A 317 -9.15 11.85 5.68
C VAL A 317 -8.41 12.96 6.43
N MET A 318 -8.38 14.17 5.89
CA MET A 318 -7.77 15.31 6.59
C MET A 318 -8.43 15.60 7.94
N MET A 319 -9.75 15.45 8.06
CA MET A 319 -10.46 15.63 9.33
C MET A 319 -9.95 14.69 10.42
N THR A 320 -9.69 13.42 10.10
CA THR A 320 -9.14 12.45 11.07
C THR A 320 -7.66 12.69 11.36
N ALA A 321 -6.87 12.96 10.31
CA ALA A 321 -5.44 13.22 10.44
C ALA A 321 -5.15 14.55 11.18
N GLU A 322 -5.91 15.60 10.88
CA GLU A 322 -5.82 16.89 11.59
C GLU A 322 -6.17 16.74 13.07
N ARG A 323 -7.19 15.95 13.40
CA ARG A 323 -7.58 15.70 14.80
C ARG A 323 -6.40 15.13 15.61
N ASP A 324 -5.73 14.10 15.08
CA ASP A 324 -4.58 13.51 15.75
C ASP A 324 -3.35 14.42 15.74
N LEU A 325 -3.10 15.16 14.66
CA LEU A 325 -2.00 16.12 14.60
C LEU A 325 -2.20 17.28 15.61
N ARG A 326 -3.43 17.78 15.75
CA ARG A 326 -3.75 18.79 16.78
C ARG A 326 -3.60 18.23 18.19
N ALA A 327 -4.08 17.01 18.42
CA ALA A 327 -3.93 16.33 19.72
C ALA A 327 -2.44 16.15 20.07
N PHE A 328 -1.61 15.74 19.11
CA PHE A 328 -0.16 15.66 19.31
C PHE A 328 0.45 17.02 19.69
N MET A 329 0.15 18.09 18.93
CA MET A 329 0.68 19.44 19.21
C MET A 329 0.17 20.03 20.53
N ASP A 330 -0.97 19.57 21.04
CA ASP A 330 -1.57 19.99 22.32
C ASP A 330 -1.23 19.04 23.47
N GLU A 331 -0.36 18.06 23.26
CA GLU A 331 0.02 17.04 24.25
C GLU A 331 -1.18 16.26 24.80
N LYS A 332 -2.20 16.02 23.94
CA LYS A 332 -3.40 15.27 24.25
C LYS A 332 -3.30 13.82 23.77
N PRO A 333 -4.08 12.90 24.34
CA PRO A 333 -4.13 11.52 23.86
C PRO A 333 -4.51 11.44 22.37
N LEU A 334 -3.79 10.62 21.60
CA LEU A 334 -4.06 10.31 20.20
C LEU A 334 -5.14 9.24 20.07
N SER A 335 -5.76 9.16 18.90
CA SER A 335 -6.77 8.12 18.62
C SER A 335 -6.21 6.69 18.62
N GLY A 336 -4.87 6.53 18.47
CA GLY A 336 -4.20 5.25 18.29
C GLY A 336 -4.44 4.62 16.91
N LYS A 337 -5.06 5.34 15.98
CA LYS A 337 -5.35 4.84 14.62
C LYS A 337 -4.30 5.23 13.59
N ILE A 338 -3.61 6.36 13.81
CA ILE A 338 -2.54 6.84 12.95
C ILE A 338 -1.23 6.78 13.73
N TYR A 339 -0.29 5.97 13.24
CA TYR A 339 1.01 5.76 13.88
C TYR A 339 2.03 6.83 13.46
N GLU A 340 3.07 6.99 14.28
CA GLU A 340 4.23 7.83 13.98
C GLU A 340 3.87 9.32 13.77
N MET A 341 2.86 9.82 14.50
CA MET A 341 2.47 11.23 14.45
C MET A 341 3.58 12.16 14.98
N GLU A 342 4.46 11.64 15.84
CA GLU A 342 5.57 12.36 16.46
C GLU A 342 6.78 12.56 15.53
N GLN A 343 6.76 12.04 14.30
CA GLN A 343 7.89 12.20 13.38
C GLN A 343 8.08 13.69 13.01
N PRO A 344 9.34 14.17 12.95
CA PRO A 344 9.61 15.60 12.84
C PRO A 344 9.07 16.28 11.57
N ASP A 345 9.01 15.56 10.47
CA ASP A 345 8.57 16.07 9.17
C ASP A 345 7.03 15.99 8.95
N VAL A 346 6.30 15.33 9.84
CA VAL A 346 4.84 15.15 9.71
C VAL A 346 4.08 16.47 9.63
N PRO A 347 4.32 17.47 10.49
CA PRO A 347 3.65 18.76 10.37
C PRO A 347 3.94 19.48 9.03
N LEU A 348 5.15 19.32 8.51
CA LEU A 348 5.57 19.92 7.24
C LEU A 348 4.89 19.26 6.03
N TRP A 349 4.75 17.94 6.04
CA TRP A 349 4.00 17.20 5.03
C TRP A 349 2.49 17.50 5.09
N ALA A 350 1.95 17.75 6.28
CA ALA A 350 0.56 18.19 6.42
C ALA A 350 0.33 19.54 5.71
N VAL A 351 1.25 20.50 5.84
CA VAL A 351 1.20 21.77 5.11
C VAL A 351 1.29 21.54 3.60
N TRP A 352 2.19 20.67 3.14
CA TRP A 352 2.29 20.34 1.73
C TRP A 352 1.01 19.72 1.17
N ALA A 353 0.36 18.81 1.91
CA ALA A 353 -0.93 18.23 1.50
C ALA A 353 -2.02 19.31 1.36
N ILE A 354 -2.11 20.24 2.31
CA ILE A 354 -3.02 21.39 2.26
C ILE A 354 -2.69 22.31 1.06
N GLN A 355 -1.42 22.50 0.76
CA GLN A 355 -0.98 23.26 -0.41
C GLN A 355 -1.44 22.60 -1.72
N GLN A 356 -1.38 21.26 -1.83
CA GLN A 356 -1.92 20.56 -2.99
C GLN A 356 -3.45 20.71 -3.07
N TYR A 357 -4.14 20.63 -1.93
CA TYR A 357 -5.59 20.88 -1.87
C TYR A 357 -5.94 22.30 -2.32
N ALA A 358 -5.19 23.30 -1.90
CA ALA A 358 -5.41 24.69 -2.32
C ALA A 358 -5.28 24.90 -3.84
N LYS A 359 -4.47 24.08 -4.52
CA LYS A 359 -4.35 24.12 -6.00
C LYS A 359 -5.61 23.61 -6.70
N GLU A 360 -6.34 22.69 -6.07
CA GLU A 360 -7.55 22.09 -6.64
C GLU A 360 -8.82 22.91 -6.36
N VAL A 361 -8.97 23.42 -5.14
CA VAL A 361 -10.21 24.07 -4.69
C VAL A 361 -10.11 25.59 -4.56
N GLY A 362 -8.91 26.13 -4.73
CA GLY A 362 -8.62 27.55 -4.49
C GLY A 362 -8.14 27.85 -3.07
N ARG A 363 -7.32 28.90 -2.94
CA ARG A 363 -6.71 29.29 -1.65
C ARG A 363 -7.73 29.78 -0.62
N ASP A 364 -8.82 30.43 -1.06
CA ASP A 364 -9.86 30.91 -0.15
C ASP A 364 -10.51 29.77 0.62
N LYS A 365 -10.97 28.73 -0.09
CA LYS A 365 -11.56 27.54 0.54
C LYS A 365 -10.54 26.80 1.42
N ALA A 366 -9.31 26.64 0.95
CA ALA A 366 -8.27 26.00 1.72
C ALA A 366 -7.95 26.75 3.03
N PHE A 367 -7.94 28.09 3.00
CA PHE A 367 -7.76 28.89 4.20
C PHE A 367 -8.94 28.80 5.16
N GLU A 368 -10.16 28.82 4.65
CA GLU A 368 -11.36 28.67 5.47
C GLU A 368 -11.31 27.35 6.26
N MET A 369 -10.93 26.26 5.60
CA MET A 369 -10.87 24.95 6.23
C MET A 369 -9.64 24.76 7.12
N TYR A 370 -8.46 25.14 6.66
CA TYR A 370 -7.18 24.75 7.27
C TYR A 370 -6.31 25.92 7.75
N GLY A 371 -6.74 27.18 7.60
CA GLY A 371 -5.93 28.36 7.98
C GLY A 371 -5.52 28.33 9.45
N LYS A 372 -6.41 27.89 10.35
CA LYS A 372 -6.11 27.73 11.78
C LYS A 372 -5.07 26.64 12.04
N LEU A 373 -5.09 25.57 11.26
CA LEU A 373 -4.10 24.49 11.36
C LEU A 373 -2.73 24.96 10.86
N LEU A 374 -2.69 25.65 9.71
CA LEU A 374 -1.45 26.22 9.16
C LEU A 374 -0.78 27.16 10.17
N HIS A 375 -1.54 28.09 10.74
CA HIS A 375 -1.04 29.00 11.79
C HIS A 375 -0.51 28.22 13.01
N LYS A 376 -1.26 27.21 13.47
CA LYS A 376 -0.88 26.39 14.61
C LYS A 376 0.42 25.61 14.37
N ILE A 377 0.60 25.03 13.19
CA ILE A 377 1.82 24.30 12.84
C ILE A 377 3.04 25.21 12.86
N VAL A 378 2.96 26.37 12.17
CA VAL A 378 4.07 27.35 12.15
C VAL A 378 4.39 27.83 13.57
N LYS A 379 3.39 28.20 14.34
CA LYS A 379 3.58 28.63 15.74
C LYS A 379 4.19 27.53 16.61
N TYR A 380 3.73 26.29 16.47
CA TYR A 380 4.24 25.14 17.22
C TYR A 380 5.74 24.91 16.98
N ILE A 381 6.19 25.06 15.73
CA ILE A 381 7.61 24.96 15.37
C ILE A 381 8.41 26.16 15.88
N LEU A 382 7.90 27.37 15.71
CA LEU A 382 8.54 28.60 16.18
C LEU A 382 8.70 28.64 17.71
N ASP A 383 7.72 28.12 18.45
CA ASP A 383 7.75 28.01 19.91
C ASP A 383 8.68 26.87 20.42
N GLY A 384 9.31 26.10 19.52
CA GLY A 384 10.21 25.00 19.88
C GLY A 384 9.54 23.86 20.65
N LYS A 385 8.25 23.61 20.41
CA LYS A 385 7.45 22.64 21.17
C LYS A 385 7.58 21.21 20.68
N HIS A 386 8.08 21.00 19.47
CA HIS A 386 8.23 19.64 18.95
C HIS A 386 9.40 18.92 19.66
N PRO A 387 9.20 17.69 20.16
CA PRO A 387 10.20 17.01 20.99
C PRO A 387 11.52 16.71 20.25
N ASN A 388 11.51 16.64 18.93
CA ASN A 388 12.70 16.35 18.13
C ASN A 388 12.80 17.23 16.86
N LEU A 389 12.40 18.49 16.96
CA LEU A 389 12.56 19.47 15.89
C LEU A 389 12.85 20.84 16.51
N ARG A 390 14.05 21.36 16.34
CA ARG A 390 14.50 22.61 16.92
C ARG A 390 14.77 23.62 15.81
N LEU A 391 14.24 24.82 15.95
CA LEU A 391 14.61 25.95 15.10
C LEU A 391 15.87 26.62 15.67
N ASP A 392 16.93 26.66 14.89
CA ASP A 392 18.19 27.30 15.28
C ASP A 392 18.26 28.75 14.80
N ASP A 393 19.23 29.50 15.33
CA ASP A 393 19.37 30.95 15.05
C ASP A 393 19.58 31.26 13.56
N ASN A 394 20.13 30.33 12.79
CA ASN A 394 20.25 30.51 11.33
C ASN A 394 18.93 30.28 10.57
N GLY A 395 17.85 29.97 11.27
CA GLY A 395 16.52 29.69 10.69
C GLY A 395 16.30 28.28 10.21
N LEU A 396 17.30 27.42 10.25
CA LEU A 396 17.17 26.02 9.86
C LEU A 396 16.61 25.15 10.98
N LEU A 397 15.95 24.05 10.60
CA LEU A 397 15.44 23.05 11.51
C LEU A 397 16.49 21.97 11.75
N TYR A 398 16.78 21.72 13.02
CA TYR A 398 17.65 20.66 13.50
C TYR A 398 16.83 19.49 14.06
N SER A 399 17.22 18.25 13.75
CA SER A 399 16.63 17.04 14.31
C SER A 399 17.70 16.02 14.66
N ASN A 400 17.57 15.36 15.83
CA ASN A 400 18.52 14.34 16.27
C ASN A 400 18.08 12.96 15.78
N GLY A 401 18.79 12.41 14.81
CA GLY A 401 18.55 11.09 14.21
C GLY A 401 19.68 10.09 14.41
N ARG A 402 20.61 10.32 15.36
CA ARG A 402 21.79 9.45 15.59
C ARG A 402 21.41 8.07 16.12
N ASP A 403 20.53 8.03 17.10
CA ASP A 403 20.14 6.80 17.79
C ASP A 403 18.73 6.33 17.46
N LYS A 404 17.90 7.19 16.90
CA LYS A 404 16.52 6.91 16.48
C LYS A 404 16.28 7.45 15.08
N ALA A 405 15.75 6.63 14.18
CA ALA A 405 15.39 7.09 12.85
C ALA A 405 14.28 8.15 12.91
N VAL A 406 14.50 9.28 12.23
CA VAL A 406 13.59 10.45 12.24
C VAL A 406 13.09 10.82 10.85
N THR A 407 13.56 10.16 9.81
CA THR A 407 13.19 10.43 8.43
C THR A 407 12.49 9.22 7.80
N TRP A 408 12.06 9.35 6.54
CA TRP A 408 11.52 8.24 5.78
C TRP A 408 12.54 7.09 5.60
N MET A 409 13.86 7.40 5.67
CA MET A 409 14.92 6.39 5.68
C MET A 409 15.06 5.80 7.09
N ASN A 410 14.06 5.03 7.49
CA ASN A 410 13.84 4.59 8.88
C ASN A 410 14.22 3.13 9.17
N SER A 411 14.95 2.48 8.28
CA SER A 411 15.43 1.11 8.53
C SER A 411 16.37 1.06 9.72
N THR A 412 16.18 0.05 10.57
CA THR A 412 17.02 -0.18 11.76
C THR A 412 17.59 -1.58 11.74
N ALA A 413 18.85 -1.71 12.13
CA ALA A 413 19.53 -2.99 12.33
C ALA A 413 20.17 -2.99 13.73
N ASN A 414 19.95 -4.06 14.48
CA ASN A 414 20.44 -4.18 15.88
C ASN A 414 20.03 -2.98 16.77
N GLY A 415 18.81 -2.46 16.57
CA GLY A 415 18.25 -1.35 17.34
C GLY A 415 18.79 0.03 16.99
N LYS A 416 19.60 0.17 15.94
CA LYS A 416 20.13 1.46 15.48
C LYS A 416 19.73 1.76 14.04
N PRO A 417 19.57 3.05 13.67
CA PRO A 417 19.34 3.42 12.28
C PRO A 417 20.47 2.92 11.37
N VAL A 418 20.10 2.31 10.24
CA VAL A 418 21.07 1.96 9.19
C VAL A 418 21.58 3.21 8.48
N VAL A 419 20.73 4.23 8.37
CA VAL A 419 21.06 5.54 7.82
C VAL A 419 20.80 6.60 8.92
N PRO A 420 21.77 6.87 9.80
CA PRO A 420 21.61 7.80 10.92
C PRO A 420 21.70 9.25 10.44
N ARG A 421 20.58 9.80 9.99
CA ARG A 421 20.49 11.17 9.50
C ARG A 421 20.18 12.11 10.65
N SER A 422 21.10 13.01 10.98
CA SER A 422 21.03 13.89 12.14
C SER A 422 21.51 15.30 11.80
N GLY A 423 21.02 16.30 12.51
CA GLY A 423 21.39 17.69 12.30
C GLY A 423 20.41 18.44 11.39
N TYR A 424 20.92 19.25 10.51
CA TYR A 424 20.16 19.87 9.45
C TYR A 424 19.95 18.85 8.33
N ILE A 425 18.72 18.39 8.17
CA ILE A 425 18.33 17.38 7.18
C ILE A 425 17.76 18.09 5.95
N VAL A 426 18.23 17.73 4.76
CA VAL A 426 17.99 18.52 3.54
C VAL A 426 16.50 18.63 3.21
N GLU A 427 15.74 17.54 3.21
CA GLU A 427 14.30 17.59 2.90
C GLU A 427 13.48 18.28 4.00
N PHE A 428 13.89 18.19 5.26
CA PHE A 428 13.18 18.91 6.33
C PHE A 428 13.27 20.42 6.12
N ASN A 429 14.44 20.91 5.74
CA ASN A 429 14.67 22.33 5.52
C ASN A 429 14.11 22.83 4.18
N ALA A 430 14.03 21.97 3.16
CA ALA A 430 13.30 22.26 1.93
C ALA A 430 11.78 22.38 2.19
N LEU A 431 11.20 21.46 2.94
CA LEU A 431 9.80 21.49 3.37
C LEU A 431 9.52 22.71 4.26
N TRP A 432 10.43 23.04 5.17
CA TRP A 432 10.30 24.22 6.05
C TRP A 432 10.26 25.50 5.25
N TYR A 433 11.17 25.70 4.30
CA TYR A 433 11.14 26.85 3.41
C TYR A 433 9.82 26.95 2.65
N ASN A 434 9.39 25.84 2.05
CA ASN A 434 8.11 25.76 1.34
C ASN A 434 6.92 26.08 2.27
N THR A 435 6.93 25.59 3.50
CA THR A 435 5.91 25.84 4.52
C THR A 435 5.82 27.34 4.84
N LEU A 436 6.96 27.97 5.12
CA LEU A 436 7.01 29.40 5.42
C LEU A 436 6.48 30.23 4.26
N LYS A 437 6.92 29.98 3.02
CA LYS A 437 6.47 30.71 1.84
C LYS A 437 4.96 30.57 1.60
N PHE A 438 4.43 29.34 1.72
CA PHE A 438 3.01 29.11 1.54
C PHE A 438 2.17 29.76 2.64
N CYS A 439 2.59 29.66 3.91
CA CYS A 439 1.87 30.27 5.03
C CYS A 439 1.94 31.79 4.99
N ALA A 440 3.06 32.38 4.58
CA ALA A 440 3.17 33.83 4.38
C ALA A 440 2.21 34.34 3.30
N LEU A 441 2.12 33.64 2.16
CA LEU A 441 1.17 33.94 1.09
C LEU A 441 -0.28 33.91 1.62
N MET A 442 -0.64 32.83 2.32
CA MET A 442 -1.99 32.63 2.86
C MET A 442 -2.35 33.73 3.88
N ALA A 443 -1.42 34.10 4.77
CA ALA A 443 -1.62 35.20 5.74
C ALA A 443 -1.78 36.53 5.04
N SER A 444 -0.94 36.85 4.07
CA SER A 444 -1.01 38.12 3.29
C SER A 444 -2.35 38.27 2.56
N GLU A 445 -2.82 37.22 1.88
CA GLU A 445 -4.11 37.25 1.16
C GLU A 445 -5.31 37.42 2.09
N LYS A 446 -5.17 37.09 3.38
CA LYS A 446 -6.22 37.30 4.40
C LYS A 446 -6.05 38.56 5.24
N GLY A 447 -5.12 39.42 4.84
CA GLY A 447 -4.93 40.77 5.45
C GLY A 447 -4.04 40.76 6.69
N ASP A 448 -3.45 39.66 7.10
CA ASP A 448 -2.42 39.62 8.16
C ASP A 448 -1.05 39.96 7.56
N THR A 449 -0.87 41.21 7.18
CA THR A 449 0.36 41.72 6.57
C THR A 449 1.56 41.63 7.50
N ALA A 450 1.37 41.94 8.80
CA ALA A 450 2.44 41.88 9.79
C ALA A 450 2.90 40.45 10.08
N GLY A 451 1.98 39.50 10.19
CA GLY A 451 2.30 38.06 10.31
C GLY A 451 3.00 37.54 9.07
N ALA A 452 2.48 37.89 7.90
CA ALA A 452 3.09 37.53 6.62
C ALA A 452 4.53 38.02 6.48
N GLU A 453 4.80 39.30 6.82
CA GLU A 453 6.14 39.90 6.77
C GLU A 453 7.14 39.21 7.70
N LYS A 454 6.73 38.86 8.92
CA LYS A 454 7.58 38.13 9.86
C LYS A 454 7.98 36.76 9.31
N ILE A 455 7.00 36.01 8.75
CA ILE A 455 7.24 34.68 8.16
C ILE A 455 8.13 34.80 6.92
N GLU A 456 7.92 35.82 6.08
CA GLU A 456 8.71 36.06 4.86
C GLU A 456 10.16 36.41 5.19
N ASN A 457 10.40 37.24 6.22
CA ASN A 457 11.75 37.57 6.71
C ASN A 457 12.47 36.33 7.21
N LEU A 458 11.77 35.41 7.91
CA LEU A 458 12.34 34.11 8.30
C LEU A 458 12.61 33.24 7.08
N ALA A 459 11.70 33.18 6.11
CA ALA A 459 11.90 32.44 4.89
C ALA A 459 13.14 32.91 4.09
N ALA A 460 13.36 34.22 4.02
CA ALA A 460 14.56 34.79 3.40
C ALA A 460 15.84 34.32 4.10
N LYS A 461 15.85 34.34 5.44
CA LYS A 461 16.97 33.83 6.24
C LYS A 461 17.19 32.32 6.01
N VAL A 462 16.12 31.52 6.01
CA VAL A 462 16.18 30.07 5.74
C VAL A 462 16.76 29.82 4.36
N LYS A 463 16.38 30.59 3.33
CA LYS A 463 16.91 30.44 1.97
C LYS A 463 18.41 30.62 1.93
N ASP A 464 18.94 31.70 2.53
CA ASP A 464 20.37 31.97 2.54
C ASP A 464 21.13 30.88 3.29
N SER A 465 20.68 30.53 4.48
CA SER A 465 21.27 29.46 5.30
C SER A 465 21.18 28.09 4.64
N PHE A 466 20.10 27.80 3.89
CA PHE A 466 19.93 26.56 3.15
C PHE A 466 21.01 26.41 2.05
N VAL A 467 21.21 27.46 1.27
CA VAL A 467 22.22 27.47 0.20
C VAL A 467 23.62 27.33 0.79
N GLU A 468 23.94 28.10 1.85
CA GLU A 468 25.24 28.03 2.52
C GLU A 468 25.52 26.64 3.13
N THR A 469 24.49 26.01 3.71
CA THR A 469 24.64 24.72 4.42
C THR A 469 24.71 23.54 3.47
N PHE A 470 23.86 23.49 2.44
CA PHE A 470 23.63 22.26 1.67
C PHE A 470 24.29 22.26 0.29
N VAL A 471 24.44 23.41 -0.38
CA VAL A 471 25.04 23.45 -1.72
C VAL A 471 26.54 23.21 -1.61
N ASN A 472 27.02 22.10 -2.14
CA ASN A 472 28.44 21.75 -2.12
C ASN A 472 29.19 22.28 -3.37
N GLU A 473 30.51 22.13 -3.35
CA GLU A 473 31.40 22.59 -4.43
C GLU A 473 31.13 21.93 -5.80
N TYR A 474 30.47 20.75 -5.82
CA TYR A 474 30.08 20.05 -7.05
C TYR A 474 28.68 20.43 -7.55
N GLY A 475 28.00 21.35 -6.86
CA GLY A 475 26.71 21.91 -7.24
C GLY A 475 25.48 21.03 -6.93
N TYR A 476 25.65 19.95 -6.15
CA TYR A 476 24.51 19.19 -5.60
C TYR A 476 24.37 19.46 -4.08
N LEU A 477 23.40 18.82 -3.41
CA LEU A 477 23.12 19.09 -2.00
C LEU A 477 23.64 17.97 -1.12
N LEU A 478 24.27 18.35 0.00
CA LEU A 478 24.55 17.44 1.10
C LEU A 478 23.24 16.85 1.63
N ASP A 479 23.26 15.58 2.03
CA ASP A 479 22.06 14.91 2.53
C ASP A 479 21.66 15.39 3.94
N TYR A 480 22.66 15.56 4.81
CA TYR A 480 22.52 16.23 6.11
C TYR A 480 23.83 16.85 6.57
N VAL A 481 23.73 17.79 7.53
CA VAL A 481 24.88 18.45 8.17
C VAL A 481 24.66 18.47 9.68
N ASP A 482 25.58 17.90 10.46
CA ASP A 482 25.55 17.87 11.93
C ASP A 482 26.89 18.36 12.51
N GLY A 483 26.99 19.66 12.77
CA GLY A 483 28.23 20.32 13.15
C GLY A 483 29.27 20.24 12.02
N THR A 484 30.38 19.56 12.27
CA THR A 484 31.45 19.36 11.28
C THR A 484 31.23 18.13 10.39
N MET A 485 30.23 17.31 10.71
CA MET A 485 29.89 16.14 9.92
C MET A 485 28.99 16.55 8.75
N MET A 486 29.41 16.27 7.54
CA MET A 486 28.69 16.55 6.30
C MET A 486 28.51 15.24 5.53
N ASP A 487 27.28 14.88 5.19
CA ASP A 487 27.03 13.70 4.35
C ASP A 487 27.02 14.06 2.87
N TRP A 488 28.07 13.64 2.17
CA TRP A 488 28.28 13.84 0.75
C TRP A 488 27.61 12.77 -0.14
N SER A 489 26.94 11.80 0.48
CA SER A 489 26.26 10.74 -0.26
C SER A 489 25.23 11.32 -1.24
N VAL A 490 25.29 10.87 -2.48
CA VAL A 490 24.24 11.23 -3.45
C VAL A 490 23.00 10.40 -3.15
N ARG A 491 22.03 11.05 -2.54
CA ARG A 491 20.72 10.49 -2.17
C ARG A 491 19.59 11.29 -2.79
N PRO A 492 18.39 10.69 -2.97
CA PRO A 492 17.28 11.34 -3.67
C PRO A 492 16.63 12.48 -2.88
N ASN A 493 16.95 12.64 -1.59
CA ASN A 493 16.28 13.61 -0.70
C ASN A 493 16.45 15.06 -1.15
N MET A 494 17.53 15.38 -1.87
CA MET A 494 17.76 16.71 -2.43
C MET A 494 16.70 17.12 -3.46
N ILE A 495 15.96 16.16 -4.06
CA ILE A 495 14.97 16.45 -5.10
C ILE A 495 13.82 17.29 -4.58
N PHE A 496 13.48 17.20 -3.29
CA PHE A 496 12.42 17.98 -2.68
C PHE A 496 12.70 19.48 -2.73
N ALA A 497 13.97 19.90 -2.61
CA ALA A 497 14.35 21.31 -2.74
C ALA A 497 14.04 21.87 -4.15
N VAL A 498 13.88 21.04 -5.15
CA VAL A 498 13.51 21.43 -6.53
C VAL A 498 12.03 21.24 -6.80
N ALA A 499 11.47 20.10 -6.40
CA ALA A 499 10.10 19.70 -6.73
C ALA A 499 9.03 20.54 -6.02
N LEU A 500 9.24 20.89 -4.76
CA LEU A 500 8.29 21.69 -3.97
C LEU A 500 8.02 23.05 -4.65
N ASP A 501 6.82 23.61 -4.43
CA ASP A 501 6.36 24.83 -5.09
C ASP A 501 7.32 25.98 -4.88
N TYR A 502 7.82 26.14 -3.67
CA TYR A 502 8.80 27.15 -3.29
C TYR A 502 10.16 26.49 -3.06
N SER A 503 11.11 26.81 -3.93
CA SER A 503 12.48 26.31 -3.87
C SER A 503 13.40 27.35 -3.24
N PRO A 504 14.28 26.97 -2.29
CA PRO A 504 15.32 27.87 -1.79
C PRO A 504 16.47 28.06 -2.80
N LEU A 505 16.52 27.25 -3.87
CA LEU A 505 17.59 27.20 -4.86
C LEU A 505 17.31 28.16 -6.02
N ASN A 506 18.36 28.66 -6.64
CA ASN A 506 18.28 29.34 -7.93
C ASN A 506 18.15 28.31 -9.08
N GLN A 507 17.85 28.80 -10.30
CA GLN A 507 17.61 27.93 -11.45
C GLN A 507 18.81 27.05 -11.83
N GLN A 508 20.03 27.55 -11.68
CA GLN A 508 21.24 26.78 -11.99
C GLN A 508 21.44 25.66 -10.96
N GLN A 509 21.25 25.94 -9.69
CA GLN A 509 21.33 24.96 -8.61
C GLN A 509 20.25 23.87 -8.76
N MET A 510 19.00 24.27 -9.09
CA MET A 510 17.93 23.30 -9.36
C MET A 510 18.29 22.36 -10.52
N LYS A 511 18.88 22.88 -11.60
CA LYS A 511 19.34 22.05 -12.74
C LYS A 511 20.44 21.07 -12.30
N SER A 512 21.43 21.53 -11.55
CA SER A 512 22.50 20.67 -11.02
C SER A 512 21.96 19.52 -10.18
N VAL A 513 20.97 19.77 -9.33
CA VAL A 513 20.31 18.72 -8.51
C VAL A 513 19.58 17.70 -9.40
N VAL A 514 18.80 18.16 -10.38
CA VAL A 514 18.11 17.24 -11.31
C VAL A 514 19.12 16.43 -12.12
N ASP A 515 20.20 17.04 -12.59
CA ASP A 515 21.22 16.38 -13.40
C ASP A 515 21.95 15.28 -12.61
N ILE A 516 22.32 15.51 -11.35
CA ILE A 516 22.97 14.47 -10.52
C ILE A 516 21.99 13.33 -10.20
N CYS A 517 20.73 13.63 -9.89
CA CYS A 517 19.68 12.62 -9.67
C CYS A 517 19.46 11.78 -10.93
N THR A 518 19.41 12.40 -12.12
CA THR A 518 19.27 11.71 -13.39
C THR A 518 20.44 10.76 -13.64
N ARG A 519 21.67 11.24 -13.45
CA ARG A 519 22.88 10.49 -13.77
C ARG A 519 23.14 9.32 -12.82
N GLU A 520 22.82 9.47 -11.52
CA GLU A 520 23.25 8.50 -10.51
C GLU A 520 22.11 7.72 -9.87
N LEU A 521 20.91 8.29 -9.81
CA LEU A 521 19.82 7.70 -9.07
C LEU A 521 18.66 7.17 -9.93
N LEU A 522 18.45 7.71 -11.12
CA LEU A 522 17.31 7.35 -11.95
C LEU A 522 17.36 5.90 -12.42
N THR A 523 16.23 5.21 -12.24
CA THR A 523 15.96 3.87 -12.76
C THR A 523 14.61 3.86 -13.48
N PRO A 524 14.26 2.81 -14.22
CA PRO A 524 12.89 2.65 -14.76
C PRO A 524 11.81 2.52 -13.68
N LYS A 525 12.19 2.33 -12.42
CA LYS A 525 11.30 2.07 -11.28
C LYS A 525 11.40 3.15 -10.18
N GLY A 526 11.81 4.36 -10.53
CA GLY A 526 11.97 5.48 -9.60
C GLY A 526 13.42 5.81 -9.28
N LEU A 527 13.67 6.53 -8.19
CA LEU A 527 15.01 6.91 -7.78
C LEU A 527 15.61 5.90 -6.80
N ARG A 528 16.90 5.56 -7.01
CA ARG A 528 17.69 4.84 -6.02
C ARG A 528 17.81 5.64 -4.73
N SER A 529 17.77 4.97 -3.61
CA SER A 529 17.97 5.57 -2.27
C SER A 529 19.42 5.96 -1.98
N LEU A 530 20.37 5.45 -2.77
CA LEU A 530 21.81 5.75 -2.70
C LEU A 530 22.44 5.54 -4.06
N SER A 531 23.40 6.40 -4.43
CA SER A 531 24.19 6.26 -5.64
C SER A 531 25.03 4.98 -5.65
N PRO A 532 25.13 4.28 -6.81
CA PRO A 532 26.05 3.14 -6.98
C PRO A 532 27.53 3.46 -6.71
N LYS A 533 27.90 4.73 -6.72
CA LYS A 533 29.27 5.19 -6.46
C LYS A 533 29.56 5.37 -4.97
N SER A 534 28.55 5.32 -4.11
CA SER A 534 28.69 5.52 -2.68
C SER A 534 29.11 4.24 -1.97
N GLY A 535 29.96 4.36 -0.96
CA GLY A 535 30.25 3.26 -0.04
C GLY A 535 28.97 2.77 0.63
N GLY A 536 28.84 1.46 0.83
CA GLY A 536 27.63 0.86 1.42
C GLY A 536 26.47 0.66 0.46
N TYR A 537 26.65 0.90 -0.86
CA TYR A 537 25.63 0.61 -1.88
C TYR A 537 25.20 -0.86 -1.84
N ASN A 538 23.94 -1.11 -1.56
CA ASN A 538 23.34 -2.43 -1.43
C ASN A 538 21.94 -2.43 -2.09
N PRO A 539 21.87 -2.66 -3.42
CA PRO A 539 20.66 -2.41 -4.20
C PRO A 539 19.65 -3.55 -4.22
N ILE A 540 19.95 -4.72 -3.65
CA ILE A 540 19.12 -5.92 -3.76
C ILE A 540 18.45 -6.22 -2.41
N TYR A 541 17.11 -6.17 -2.39
CA TYR A 541 16.31 -6.36 -1.18
C TYR A 541 15.81 -7.80 -1.05
N VAL A 542 16.68 -8.69 -0.55
CA VAL A 542 16.42 -10.14 -0.41
C VAL A 542 16.99 -10.70 0.87
N GLY A 543 16.60 -11.93 1.21
CA GLY A 543 17.18 -12.69 2.32
C GLY A 543 16.56 -12.40 3.68
N PRO A 544 17.23 -12.80 4.77
CA PRO A 544 16.79 -12.59 6.15
C PRO A 544 16.60 -11.12 6.51
N GLN A 545 15.88 -10.86 7.61
CA GLN A 545 15.50 -9.50 8.05
C GLN A 545 16.70 -8.54 8.07
N THR A 546 17.80 -8.91 8.70
CA THR A 546 18.98 -8.05 8.83
C THR A 546 19.58 -7.66 7.47
N GLN A 547 19.64 -8.58 6.52
CA GLN A 547 20.14 -8.29 5.17
C GLN A 547 19.22 -7.29 4.45
N ARG A 548 17.91 -7.47 4.57
CA ARG A 548 16.93 -6.54 4.00
C ARG A 548 16.99 -5.17 4.66
N ASP A 549 17.15 -5.10 5.98
CA ASP A 549 17.26 -3.83 6.71
C ASP A 549 18.47 -3.01 6.24
N TYR A 550 19.60 -3.65 5.98
CA TYR A 550 20.78 -2.99 5.41
C TYR A 550 20.63 -2.58 3.95
N ALA A 551 19.73 -3.20 3.17
CA ALA A 551 19.48 -2.85 1.79
C ALA A 551 18.41 -1.76 1.63
N TYR A 552 17.48 -1.66 2.56
CA TYR A 552 16.20 -0.97 2.43
C TYR A 552 16.31 0.47 1.95
N HIS A 553 17.33 1.23 2.40
CA HIS A 553 17.60 2.61 2.00
C HIS A 553 19.04 2.82 1.50
N GLN A 554 19.67 1.76 0.98
CA GLN A 554 21.07 1.79 0.57
C GLN A 554 21.28 1.43 -0.91
N GLY A 555 20.33 1.81 -1.76
CA GLY A 555 20.45 1.62 -3.20
C GLY A 555 19.22 1.06 -3.89
N THR A 556 18.22 0.58 -3.15
CA THR A 556 16.89 0.21 -3.68
C THR A 556 16.20 1.40 -4.33
N ALA A 557 15.37 1.15 -5.34
CA ALA A 557 14.63 2.18 -6.06
C ALA A 557 13.21 2.37 -5.50
N TRP A 558 12.78 3.64 -5.41
CA TRP A 558 11.51 4.03 -4.82
C TRP A 558 10.67 4.86 -5.81
N PRO A 559 9.53 4.34 -6.27
CA PRO A 559 8.67 5.04 -7.25
C PRO A 559 8.16 6.40 -6.77
N TRP A 560 7.80 6.56 -5.50
CA TRP A 560 7.27 7.82 -5.00
C TRP A 560 8.26 8.99 -5.12
N LEU A 561 9.54 8.73 -4.95
CA LEU A 561 10.60 9.72 -5.22
C LEU A 561 10.73 10.03 -6.71
N GLY A 562 10.43 9.05 -7.56
CA GLY A 562 10.32 9.24 -9.00
C GLY A 562 9.24 10.24 -9.38
N GLY A 563 8.11 10.26 -8.66
CA GLY A 563 7.05 11.25 -8.85
C GLY A 563 7.54 12.68 -8.61
N PHE A 564 8.20 12.92 -7.47
CA PHE A 564 8.81 14.24 -7.18
C PHE A 564 9.93 14.61 -8.18
N TYR A 565 10.73 13.63 -8.63
CA TYR A 565 11.73 13.87 -9.67
C TYR A 565 11.09 14.29 -10.99
N MET A 566 10.01 13.65 -11.41
CA MET A 566 9.29 14.02 -12.63
C MET A 566 8.64 15.41 -12.51
N GLU A 567 8.10 15.75 -11.33
CA GLU A 567 7.62 17.11 -11.05
C GLU A 567 8.73 18.15 -11.17
N ALA A 568 9.92 17.87 -10.61
CA ALA A 568 11.08 18.74 -10.73
C ALA A 568 11.50 18.92 -12.21
N CYS A 569 11.49 17.87 -13.00
CA CYS A 569 11.75 17.93 -14.43
C CYS A 569 10.73 18.81 -15.18
N LEU A 570 9.44 18.59 -14.93
CA LEU A 570 8.36 19.39 -15.55
C LEU A 570 8.40 20.85 -15.10
N LYS A 571 8.74 21.11 -13.83
CA LYS A 571 8.90 22.47 -13.29
C LYS A 571 10.02 23.24 -14.00
N LEU A 572 11.16 22.62 -14.23
CA LEU A 572 12.34 23.24 -14.84
C LEU A 572 12.24 23.37 -16.36
N TYR A 573 11.80 22.29 -17.02
CA TYR A 573 11.90 22.16 -18.48
C TYR A 573 10.55 22.23 -19.19
N LYS A 574 9.44 22.34 -18.41
CA LYS A 574 8.08 22.46 -18.94
C LYS A 574 7.78 21.36 -19.96
N ARG A 575 7.07 21.69 -21.03
CA ARG A 575 6.66 20.76 -22.09
C ARG A 575 7.83 20.03 -22.77
N SER A 576 9.04 20.60 -22.78
CA SER A 576 10.19 19.96 -23.41
C SER A 576 10.62 18.63 -22.77
N ARG A 577 10.22 18.39 -21.51
CA ARG A 577 10.48 17.11 -20.81
C ARG A 577 9.27 16.16 -20.76
N LEU A 578 8.15 16.53 -21.33
CA LEU A 578 6.92 15.73 -21.25
C LEU A 578 7.13 14.32 -21.80
N SER A 579 7.69 14.17 -23.01
CA SER A 579 7.96 12.85 -23.60
C SER A 579 8.96 12.00 -22.80
N PHE A 580 9.86 12.64 -22.07
CA PHE A 580 10.74 11.92 -21.15
C PHE A 580 9.94 11.35 -19.96
N VAL A 581 9.05 12.14 -19.37
CA VAL A 581 8.19 11.70 -18.26
C VAL A 581 7.23 10.59 -18.71
N GLU A 582 6.64 10.72 -19.90
CA GLU A 582 5.81 9.67 -20.50
C GLU A 582 6.53 8.33 -20.59
N ARG A 583 7.79 8.33 -21.06
CA ARG A 583 8.61 7.11 -21.11
C ARG A 583 8.91 6.51 -19.75
N GLN A 584 9.04 7.34 -18.70
CA GLN A 584 9.20 6.82 -17.34
C GLN A 584 7.93 6.13 -16.86
N MET A 585 6.74 6.60 -17.26
CA MET A 585 5.46 5.97 -16.92
C MET A 585 5.32 4.57 -17.51
N VAL A 586 5.85 4.31 -18.71
CA VAL A 586 5.86 2.96 -19.32
C VAL A 586 6.53 1.93 -18.41
N GLY A 587 7.59 2.31 -17.70
CA GLY A 587 8.25 1.41 -16.73
C GLY A 587 7.34 0.94 -15.58
N TYR A 588 6.30 1.70 -15.25
CA TYR A 588 5.31 1.32 -14.25
C TYR A 588 4.10 0.60 -14.84
N GLU A 589 3.74 0.89 -16.09
CA GLU A 589 2.66 0.20 -16.80
C GLU A 589 2.94 -1.31 -16.89
N ASP A 590 4.18 -1.69 -17.19
CA ASP A 590 4.60 -3.08 -17.24
C ASP A 590 4.43 -3.82 -15.89
N GLU A 591 4.46 -3.09 -14.74
CA GLU A 591 4.27 -3.70 -13.42
C GLU A 591 2.82 -4.12 -13.15
N MET A 592 1.84 -3.60 -13.90
CA MET A 592 0.42 -3.94 -13.69
C MET A 592 0.14 -5.43 -13.84
N ASP A 593 0.97 -6.15 -14.56
CA ASP A 593 0.81 -7.58 -14.86
C ASP A 593 1.91 -8.48 -14.28
N TYR A 594 2.93 -7.91 -13.62
CA TYR A 594 4.14 -8.70 -13.36
C TYR A 594 4.29 -9.20 -11.92
N HIS A 595 4.28 -8.34 -10.91
CA HIS A 595 4.51 -8.73 -9.51
C HIS A 595 3.20 -8.73 -8.72
N ALA A 596 2.64 -7.58 -8.48
CA ALA A 596 1.33 -7.40 -7.85
C ALA A 596 0.37 -6.83 -8.89
N ILE A 597 -0.61 -7.62 -9.29
CA ILE A 597 -1.49 -7.29 -10.40
C ILE A 597 -2.30 -6.03 -10.13
N GLY A 598 -2.20 -5.04 -11.03
CA GLY A 598 -2.95 -3.79 -10.98
C GLY A 598 -2.54 -2.81 -9.90
N THR A 599 -1.33 -2.94 -9.34
CA THR A 599 -0.79 -2.03 -8.31
C THR A 599 0.74 -1.92 -8.39
N ILE A 600 1.35 -1.13 -7.50
CA ILE A 600 2.78 -0.88 -7.46
C ILE A 600 3.37 -1.34 -6.14
N SER A 601 4.41 -2.17 -6.20
CA SER A 601 5.16 -2.66 -5.04
C SER A 601 5.81 -1.53 -4.24
N GLU A 602 6.16 -1.79 -2.99
CA GLU A 602 6.75 -0.84 -2.05
C GLU A 602 8.07 -0.25 -2.56
N LEU A 603 8.97 -1.11 -3.02
CA LEU A 603 10.29 -0.74 -3.55
C LEU A 603 10.70 -1.73 -4.62
N PHE A 604 11.77 -1.39 -5.32
CA PHE A 604 12.36 -2.23 -6.36
C PHE A 604 13.86 -2.40 -6.10
N ASP A 605 14.43 -3.52 -6.55
CA ASP A 605 15.87 -3.65 -6.58
C ASP A 605 16.47 -2.48 -7.39
N GLY A 606 17.59 -1.92 -6.94
CA GLY A 606 18.21 -0.77 -7.59
C GLY A 606 19.03 -1.11 -8.84
N ASN A 607 19.23 -2.41 -9.09
CA ASN A 607 19.94 -2.93 -10.26
C ASN A 607 19.02 -3.82 -11.10
N PRO A 608 19.29 -3.95 -12.42
CA PRO A 608 18.55 -4.86 -13.28
C PRO A 608 18.47 -6.28 -12.70
N PRO A 609 17.34 -6.96 -12.85
CA PRO A 609 16.16 -6.59 -13.64
C PRO A 609 15.11 -5.74 -12.89
N PHE A 610 15.47 -5.08 -11.78
CA PHE A 610 14.61 -4.18 -11.01
C PHE A 610 13.33 -4.86 -10.46
N HIS A 611 13.48 -6.01 -9.82
CA HIS A 611 12.35 -6.74 -9.24
C HIS A 611 11.62 -5.95 -8.16
N GLY A 612 10.28 -5.99 -8.19
CA GLY A 612 9.42 -5.47 -7.13
C GLY A 612 9.64 -6.24 -5.82
N ARG A 613 9.73 -5.50 -4.71
CA ARG A 613 10.04 -6.02 -3.37
C ARG A 613 9.15 -5.40 -2.30
N GLY A 614 9.27 -5.93 -1.09
CA GLY A 614 8.55 -5.42 0.07
C GLY A 614 7.05 -5.73 0.03
N ALA A 615 6.24 -4.77 0.46
CA ALA A 615 4.79 -4.86 0.40
C ALA A 615 4.32 -4.91 -1.06
N MET A 616 3.30 -5.71 -1.33
CA MET A 616 2.80 -5.91 -2.70
C MET A 616 2.12 -4.67 -3.29
N SER A 617 1.62 -3.78 -2.44
CA SER A 617 0.96 -2.55 -2.83
C SER A 617 1.30 -1.45 -1.83
N PHE A 618 1.75 -0.28 -2.31
CA PHE A 618 2.26 0.79 -1.47
C PHE A 618 1.67 2.15 -1.82
N ALA A 619 1.04 2.80 -0.84
CA ALA A 619 0.21 3.98 -1.01
C ALA A 619 0.96 5.17 -1.63
N MET A 620 2.13 5.52 -1.11
CA MET A 620 2.91 6.65 -1.63
C MET A 620 3.31 6.47 -3.10
N ASN A 621 3.62 5.23 -3.51
CA ASN A 621 4.01 4.94 -4.89
C ASN A 621 2.83 5.12 -5.86
N VAL A 622 1.68 4.53 -5.56
CA VAL A 622 0.46 4.70 -6.36
C VAL A 622 0.05 6.17 -6.40
N ALA A 623 0.10 6.87 -5.27
CA ALA A 623 -0.23 8.28 -5.15
C ALA A 623 0.63 9.17 -6.05
N GLU A 624 1.94 9.00 -6.01
CA GLU A 624 2.86 9.84 -6.75
C GLU A 624 2.85 9.56 -8.26
N ILE A 625 2.57 8.33 -8.67
CA ILE A 625 2.35 8.02 -10.08
C ILE A 625 1.05 8.68 -10.58
N LEU A 626 -0.06 8.58 -9.83
CA LEU A 626 -1.33 9.26 -10.16
C LEU A 626 -1.14 10.78 -10.23
N ARG A 627 -0.43 11.36 -9.25
CA ARG A 627 -0.13 12.79 -9.24
C ARG A 627 0.72 13.20 -10.45
N THR A 628 1.69 12.37 -10.84
CA THR A 628 2.50 12.59 -12.05
C THR A 628 1.65 12.58 -13.33
N LEU A 629 0.73 11.63 -13.48
CA LEU A 629 -0.18 11.60 -14.63
C LEU A 629 -1.02 12.88 -14.73
N LYS A 630 -1.55 13.37 -13.61
CA LYS A 630 -2.27 14.64 -13.55
C LYS A 630 -1.38 15.85 -13.90
N LEU A 631 -0.13 15.87 -13.45
CA LEU A 631 0.83 16.91 -13.83
C LEU A 631 1.15 16.87 -15.33
N MET A 632 1.33 15.70 -15.91
CA MET A 632 1.54 15.54 -17.36
C MET A 632 0.38 16.13 -18.16
N GLU A 633 -0.86 15.84 -17.77
CA GLU A 633 -2.04 16.43 -18.39
C GLU A 633 -1.99 17.96 -18.34
N LYS A 634 -1.75 18.54 -17.15
CA LYS A 634 -1.62 19.98 -16.99
C LYS A 634 -0.57 20.62 -17.91
N TYR A 635 0.62 19.98 -18.02
CA TYR A 635 1.70 20.51 -18.88
C TYR A 635 1.49 20.25 -20.37
N SER A 636 0.62 19.29 -20.75
CA SER A 636 0.23 19.05 -22.13
C SER A 636 -0.61 20.20 -22.71
N TYR A 637 -1.43 20.84 -21.89
CA TYR A 637 -2.31 21.96 -22.29
C TYR A 637 -1.65 23.34 -22.13
N GLN A 638 -0.50 23.45 -21.46
CA GLN A 638 0.24 24.72 -21.40
C GLN A 638 0.94 24.99 -22.75
N LYS A 639 0.49 26.04 -23.48
CA LYS A 639 1.14 26.54 -24.69
C LYS A 639 2.50 27.19 -24.41
#